data_b09a6e135d542a21c20eaebbaf80ae50
#
_entry.id   b09a6e135d542a21c20eaebbaf80ae50
#
_cell.length_a   1.000
_cell.length_b   1.000
_cell.length_c   1.000
_cell.angle_alpha   90.00
_cell.angle_beta   90.00
_cell.angle_gamma   90.00
#
_symmetry.space_group_name_H-M   'P 1'
#
loop_
_entity.id
_entity.type
_entity.pdbx_description
1 polymer ?
#
loop_
_entity_poly.entity_id
_entity_poly.type
_entity_poly.pdbx_seq_one_letter_code
_entity_poly.pdbx_strand_id
1 'polypeptide(L)'
;MEQKSKYEIEIENFRKIFDDKKNMRIAIYGIGRRTATLLPGITDYNITGLLDRDKNNVGKELCDIKVIPIDNIEEKADLIIINSDPSNYEIIFKRISGKVTIPVYYADGRLACLSDKDKSYEQNEYWKSSYEELKDKIDQADIVSFDIFDTLIMRKIFSPEDVFRLLGEKVKAELKSDCNIADIRAQVAAKCGPFATINEIYEKIKKQIDLTDKNMSDIMQLEKKTDMDLCIARKDIAELYEYCIESGKEVYLISDMYYTLQDIKRLLDKCGLSVIDDRHIWISCEKKKDKISGSLWKEYSSVVGKNAKCIHIGDNKIGDIENSTKYGINSYYVMSGKDMLMNSSLSELASYVNTVSDSICLGIVIAKLFNSPFALCSTNGKVSFDDSEIYGYCIYGPLLEKFLIWLYYNSRKDGIDKLLFFARDGYFLEKDYKIVSELLDDGYKQDWCYLPISRRLIYMASMENEEDFKIVVEFPYVGTFADYMKSRFEIAVTDTTAQYNDMHINAVGDSHNILKWIQPYKEKIMQEAKAERENYIKYLEIDGDMQKDLTYGTVDLGYYGTNQYYLQRLTNIKTKGYCFYACLSKDNVYMNDISVDTCFQYGDDYTAEKSLVRKKNMYIETFITAPQGMIRYIDNHGGMVCESDRKSQKYFHIKEKVNCGVVNFIRDYINIYKGVLAGNSEEYIKLMHDRKESLEDNLFYNMLNSMCNISKDILKGFYFDNDFVGGKEIMVEI
;
A
#
# COMPACT_ATOMS: atom_id res chain seq x y z
N MET A 1 -44.06 13.92 -20.00
CA MET A 1 -43.14 14.48 -19.01
C MET A 1 -41.75 13.95 -19.38
N GLU A 2 -40.85 14.82 -19.75
CA GLU A 2 -39.46 14.47 -19.99
C GLU A 2 -38.90 13.88 -18.71
N GLN A 3 -38.25 12.73 -18.81
CA GLN A 3 -37.68 12.03 -17.69
C GLN A 3 -36.38 12.78 -17.31
N LYS A 4 -36.37 13.42 -16.11
CA LYS A 4 -35.23 14.18 -15.62
C LYS A 4 -34.02 13.26 -15.50
N SER A 5 -32.87 13.74 -15.89
CA SER A 5 -31.60 13.05 -15.69
C SER A 5 -31.29 12.89 -14.19
N LYS A 6 -30.49 11.89 -13.83
CA LYS A 6 -30.00 11.69 -12.46
C LYS A 6 -29.41 12.98 -11.86
N TYR A 7 -28.70 13.75 -12.66
CA TYR A 7 -28.03 14.99 -12.22
C TYR A 7 -28.99 16.13 -11.99
N GLU A 8 -30.05 16.26 -12.79
CA GLU A 8 -31.11 17.26 -12.53
C GLU A 8 -31.84 16.97 -11.22
N ILE A 9 -32.04 15.67 -10.93
CA ILE A 9 -32.63 15.23 -9.65
C ILE A 9 -31.68 15.54 -8.48
N GLU A 10 -30.38 15.28 -8.63
CA GLU A 10 -29.37 15.59 -7.61
C GLU A 10 -29.30 17.11 -7.33
N ILE A 11 -29.32 17.96 -8.35
CA ILE A 11 -29.37 19.44 -8.19
C ILE A 11 -30.62 19.88 -7.50
N GLU A 12 -31.78 19.37 -7.92
CA GLU A 12 -33.07 19.73 -7.27
C GLU A 12 -33.12 19.30 -5.82
N ASN A 13 -32.61 18.10 -5.50
CA ASN A 13 -32.53 17.63 -4.12
C ASN A 13 -31.58 18.49 -3.29
N PHE A 14 -30.41 18.83 -3.84
CA PHE A 14 -29.46 19.72 -3.17
C PHE A 14 -30.10 21.08 -2.87
N ARG A 15 -30.75 21.69 -3.84
CA ARG A 15 -31.47 22.97 -3.66
C ARG A 15 -32.54 22.86 -2.59
N LYS A 16 -33.37 21.82 -2.62
CA LYS A 16 -34.42 21.58 -1.62
C LYS A 16 -33.86 21.43 -0.20
N ILE A 17 -32.68 20.83 -0.07
CA ILE A 17 -32.04 20.54 1.22
C ILE A 17 -31.33 21.78 1.79
N PHE A 18 -30.65 22.54 0.95
CA PHE A 18 -29.75 23.61 1.37
C PHE A 18 -30.25 25.04 1.00
N ASP A 19 -31.47 25.19 0.60
CA ASP A 19 -32.02 26.52 0.22
C ASP A 19 -31.92 27.57 1.35
N ASP A 20 -32.09 27.12 2.59
CA ASP A 20 -31.95 27.96 3.79
C ASP A 20 -30.50 28.40 4.09
N LYS A 21 -29.52 27.73 3.47
CA LYS A 21 -28.06 27.93 3.68
C LYS A 21 -27.38 28.64 2.52
N LYS A 22 -28.07 28.95 1.43
CA LYS A 22 -27.45 29.47 0.20
C LYS A 22 -26.68 30.79 0.37
N ASN A 23 -26.99 31.58 1.37
CA ASN A 23 -26.30 32.84 1.67
C ASN A 23 -25.11 32.67 2.63
N MET A 24 -24.94 31.47 3.23
CA MET A 24 -23.78 31.15 4.07
C MET A 24 -22.56 30.92 3.20
N ARG A 25 -21.38 31.15 3.76
CA ARG A 25 -20.13 30.79 3.08
C ARG A 25 -19.97 29.28 3.11
N ILE A 26 -20.03 28.64 1.95
CA ILE A 26 -20.02 27.18 1.83
C ILE A 26 -18.71 26.74 1.18
N ALA A 27 -18.00 25.80 1.80
CA ALA A 27 -16.97 25.04 1.14
C ALA A 27 -17.51 23.67 0.73
N ILE A 28 -17.23 23.23 -0.50
CA ILE A 28 -17.63 21.90 -0.97
C ILE A 28 -16.41 20.98 -0.98
N TYR A 29 -16.50 19.85 -0.29
CA TYR A 29 -15.47 18.82 -0.32
C TYR A 29 -15.73 17.83 -1.46
N GLY A 30 -14.73 17.70 -2.33
CA GLY A 30 -14.72 16.87 -3.54
C GLY A 30 -14.69 17.73 -4.80
N ILE A 31 -13.74 17.47 -5.69
CA ILE A 31 -13.58 18.13 -7.00
C ILE A 31 -13.92 17.19 -8.16
N GLY A 32 -14.52 16.06 -7.86
CA GLY A 32 -14.90 15.06 -8.84
C GLY A 32 -16.15 15.41 -9.66
N ARG A 33 -16.59 14.44 -10.45
CA ARG A 33 -17.73 14.54 -11.39
C ARG A 33 -18.99 15.11 -10.73
N ARG A 34 -19.35 14.67 -9.52
CA ARG A 34 -20.57 15.17 -8.83
C ARG A 34 -20.52 16.66 -8.59
N THR A 35 -19.39 17.18 -8.14
CA THR A 35 -19.21 18.62 -7.90
C THR A 35 -19.19 19.40 -9.21
N ALA A 36 -18.50 18.89 -10.24
CA ALA A 36 -18.50 19.50 -11.55
C ALA A 36 -19.91 19.61 -12.19
N THR A 37 -20.78 18.66 -11.87
CA THR A 37 -22.18 18.67 -12.32
C THR A 37 -23.07 19.55 -11.47
N LEU A 38 -22.83 19.60 -10.16
CA LEU A 38 -23.61 20.37 -9.19
C LEU A 38 -23.42 21.89 -9.35
N LEU A 39 -22.16 22.34 -9.44
CA LEU A 39 -21.80 23.77 -9.42
C LEU A 39 -22.53 24.62 -10.47
N PRO A 40 -22.69 24.23 -11.74
CA PRO A 40 -23.45 24.98 -12.72
C PRO A 40 -24.94 25.13 -12.36
N GLY A 41 -25.46 24.21 -11.56
CA GLY A 41 -26.87 24.23 -11.11
C GLY A 41 -27.12 25.00 -9.82
N ILE A 42 -26.09 25.51 -9.14
CA ILE A 42 -26.19 26.22 -7.84
C ILE A 42 -25.41 27.54 -7.84
N THR A 43 -25.40 28.25 -8.96
CA THR A 43 -24.65 29.52 -9.13
C THR A 43 -25.15 30.67 -8.21
N ASP A 44 -26.33 30.54 -7.63
CA ASP A 44 -26.92 31.45 -6.65
C ASP A 44 -26.52 31.13 -5.19
N TYR A 45 -25.71 30.12 -4.96
CA TYR A 45 -25.15 29.79 -3.64
C TYR A 45 -23.78 30.45 -3.46
N ASN A 46 -23.48 30.85 -2.22
CA ASN A 46 -22.21 31.49 -1.88
C ASN A 46 -21.12 30.41 -1.65
N ILE A 47 -20.65 29.82 -2.72
CA ILE A 47 -19.57 28.80 -2.65
C ILE A 47 -18.21 29.51 -2.60
N THR A 48 -17.56 29.46 -1.45
CA THR A 48 -16.29 30.18 -1.18
C THR A 48 -15.05 29.40 -1.51
N GLY A 49 -15.15 28.11 -1.74
CA GLY A 49 -14.00 27.26 -2.13
C GLY A 49 -14.35 25.81 -2.23
N LEU A 50 -13.45 25.06 -2.83
CA LEU A 50 -13.50 23.62 -2.92
C LEU A 50 -12.42 23.02 -2.04
N LEU A 51 -12.65 21.82 -1.52
CA LEU A 51 -11.70 21.06 -0.74
C LEU A 51 -11.41 19.72 -1.45
N ASP A 52 -10.19 19.26 -1.41
CA ASP A 52 -9.80 17.96 -1.95
C ASP A 52 -8.86 17.22 -1.00
N ARG A 53 -8.83 15.88 -1.14
CA ARG A 53 -7.92 15.03 -0.39
C ARG A 53 -6.46 15.24 -0.81
N ASP A 54 -6.24 15.49 -2.09
CA ASP A 54 -4.92 15.70 -2.66
C ASP A 54 -4.51 17.16 -2.51
N LYS A 55 -3.51 17.40 -1.68
CA LYS A 55 -2.96 18.75 -1.43
C LYS A 55 -2.41 19.42 -2.71
N ASN A 56 -2.01 18.65 -3.72
CA ASN A 56 -1.53 19.17 -5.00
C ASN A 56 -2.64 19.82 -5.85
N ASN A 57 -3.89 19.64 -5.45
CA ASN A 57 -5.01 20.30 -6.09
C ASN A 57 -5.29 21.72 -5.53
N VAL A 58 -4.66 22.10 -4.42
CA VAL A 58 -4.80 23.46 -3.86
C VAL A 58 -4.34 24.51 -4.87
N GLY A 59 -5.17 25.49 -5.11
CA GLY A 59 -4.94 26.56 -6.10
C GLY A 59 -5.50 26.27 -7.49
N LYS A 60 -5.85 25.02 -7.83
CA LYS A 60 -6.58 24.69 -9.06
C LYS A 60 -8.02 25.19 -9.00
N GLU A 61 -8.68 25.28 -10.13
CA GLU A 61 -10.06 25.77 -10.25
C GLU A 61 -10.96 24.73 -10.91
N LEU A 62 -12.19 24.63 -10.42
CA LEU A 62 -13.28 23.86 -11.03
C LEU A 62 -14.51 24.76 -11.14
N CYS A 63 -15.01 24.98 -12.35
CA CYS A 63 -16.13 25.90 -12.60
C CYS A 63 -15.90 27.30 -11.97
N ASP A 64 -14.70 27.88 -12.15
CA ASP A 64 -14.26 29.19 -11.64
C ASP A 64 -14.17 29.29 -10.11
N ILE A 65 -14.24 28.16 -9.39
CA ILE A 65 -14.10 28.12 -7.93
C ILE A 65 -12.77 27.42 -7.57
N LYS A 66 -11.96 28.09 -6.72
CA LYS A 66 -10.64 27.61 -6.33
C LYS A 66 -10.71 26.46 -5.31
N VAL A 67 -9.81 25.51 -5.47
CA VAL A 67 -9.49 24.55 -4.41
C VAL A 67 -8.65 25.26 -3.36
N ILE A 68 -9.11 25.25 -2.12
CA ILE A 68 -8.48 25.94 -0.98
C ILE A 68 -7.96 24.91 0.02
N PRO A 69 -6.91 25.23 0.79
CA PRO A 69 -6.46 24.36 1.86
C PRO A 69 -7.52 24.27 2.96
N ILE A 70 -7.58 23.10 3.61
CA ILE A 70 -8.50 22.88 4.74
C ILE A 70 -8.05 23.62 6.00
N ASP A 71 -6.75 23.93 6.09
CA ASP A 71 -6.20 24.66 7.24
C ASP A 71 -6.83 26.06 7.34
N ASN A 72 -7.31 26.40 8.53
CA ASN A 72 -8.04 27.64 8.82
C ASN A 72 -9.29 27.85 7.96
N ILE A 73 -10.00 26.76 7.65
CA ILE A 73 -11.22 26.80 6.81
C ILE A 73 -12.31 27.70 7.40
N GLU A 74 -12.37 27.84 8.72
CA GLU A 74 -13.33 28.67 9.46
C GLU A 74 -13.26 30.16 9.07
N GLU A 75 -12.11 30.63 8.61
CA GLU A 75 -11.94 31.98 8.10
C GLU A 75 -12.63 32.17 6.74
N LYS A 76 -12.83 31.09 5.99
CA LYS A 76 -13.30 31.09 4.60
C LYS A 76 -14.70 30.56 4.43
N ALA A 77 -15.17 29.68 5.32
CA ALA A 77 -16.47 29.04 5.22
C ALA A 77 -17.17 28.98 6.58
N ASP A 78 -18.50 28.98 6.55
CA ASP A 78 -19.35 28.80 7.72
C ASP A 78 -19.81 27.35 7.87
N LEU A 79 -19.75 26.58 6.80
CA LEU A 79 -20.01 25.13 6.77
C LEU A 79 -19.30 24.45 5.60
N ILE A 80 -19.14 23.14 5.73
CA ILE A 80 -18.62 22.27 4.66
C ILE A 80 -19.73 21.33 4.20
N ILE A 81 -19.87 21.15 2.88
CA ILE A 81 -20.73 20.10 2.31
C ILE A 81 -19.85 19.07 1.62
N ILE A 82 -19.91 17.82 2.07
CA ILE A 82 -19.24 16.70 1.43
C ILE A 82 -20.10 16.23 0.25
N ASN A 83 -19.65 16.56 -0.97
CA ASN A 83 -20.30 16.18 -2.21
C ASN A 83 -19.53 15.11 -2.96
N SER A 84 -19.69 13.88 -2.51
CA SER A 84 -19.04 12.70 -3.05
C SER A 84 -20.06 11.57 -3.20
N ASP A 85 -19.61 10.37 -3.60
CA ASP A 85 -20.46 9.19 -3.49
C ASP A 85 -20.81 8.95 -2.01
N PRO A 86 -22.05 8.58 -1.68
CA PRO A 86 -22.45 8.31 -0.30
C PRO A 86 -21.57 7.30 0.44
N SER A 87 -20.98 6.33 -0.30
CA SER A 87 -20.01 5.38 0.27
C SER A 87 -18.71 6.03 0.75
N ASN A 88 -18.42 7.26 0.33
CA ASN A 88 -17.24 8.02 0.74
C ASN A 88 -17.52 9.01 1.89
N TYR A 89 -18.76 9.25 2.25
CA TYR A 89 -19.14 10.30 3.19
C TYR A 89 -18.43 10.18 4.53
N GLU A 90 -18.50 9.02 5.16
CA GLU A 90 -17.88 8.79 6.46
C GLU A 90 -16.35 8.83 6.40
N ILE A 91 -15.78 8.30 5.30
CA ILE A 91 -14.33 8.34 5.08
C ILE A 91 -13.83 9.77 5.02
N ILE A 92 -14.51 10.60 4.22
CA ILE A 92 -14.16 12.02 4.08
C ILE A 92 -14.34 12.74 5.40
N PHE A 93 -15.45 12.48 6.09
CA PHE A 93 -15.71 13.15 7.37
C PHE A 93 -14.66 12.76 8.43
N LYS A 94 -14.30 11.48 8.58
CA LYS A 94 -13.23 11.05 9.49
C LYS A 94 -11.90 11.75 9.18
N ARG A 95 -11.56 11.93 7.90
CA ARG A 95 -10.32 12.63 7.47
C ARG A 95 -10.26 14.09 7.89
N ILE A 96 -11.40 14.77 7.94
CA ILE A 96 -11.47 16.22 8.21
C ILE A 96 -11.96 16.58 9.61
N SER A 97 -12.64 15.69 10.31
CA SER A 97 -13.30 15.97 11.60
C SER A 97 -12.35 16.48 12.69
N GLY A 98 -11.09 16.04 12.68
CA GLY A 98 -10.06 16.54 13.60
C GLY A 98 -9.43 17.88 13.21
N LYS A 99 -9.77 18.42 12.02
CA LYS A 99 -9.13 19.62 11.44
C LYS A 99 -10.10 20.79 11.33
N VAL A 100 -11.40 20.59 11.57
CA VAL A 100 -12.44 21.60 11.38
C VAL A 100 -13.37 21.69 12.58
N THR A 101 -13.81 22.89 12.89
CA THR A 101 -14.76 23.18 13.99
C THR A 101 -16.14 23.61 13.49
N ILE A 102 -16.25 23.92 12.19
CA ILE A 102 -17.50 24.32 11.56
C ILE A 102 -18.37 23.11 11.21
N PRO A 103 -19.71 23.27 11.10
CA PRO A 103 -20.58 22.17 10.72
C PRO A 103 -20.23 21.56 9.37
N VAL A 104 -20.24 20.24 9.31
CA VAL A 104 -20.05 19.47 8.09
C VAL A 104 -21.35 18.73 7.77
N TYR A 105 -21.84 18.88 6.54
CA TYR A 105 -23.02 18.19 6.04
C TYR A 105 -22.63 17.24 4.92
N TYR A 106 -23.35 16.15 4.80
CA TYR A 106 -23.34 15.35 3.57
C TYR A 106 -24.28 15.99 2.53
N ALA A 107 -24.04 15.76 1.25
CA ALA A 107 -24.89 16.33 0.19
C ALA A 107 -26.37 15.87 0.25
N ASP A 108 -26.68 14.82 1.01
CA ASP A 108 -28.04 14.37 1.32
C ASP A 108 -28.71 15.12 2.48
N GLY A 109 -28.05 16.12 3.06
CA GLY A 109 -28.56 17.00 4.12
C GLY A 109 -28.29 16.51 5.55
N ARG A 110 -27.80 15.31 5.76
CA ARG A 110 -27.46 14.84 7.10
C ARG A 110 -26.27 15.62 7.65
N LEU A 111 -26.39 16.08 8.90
CA LEU A 111 -25.26 16.63 9.63
C LEU A 111 -24.24 15.50 9.88
N ALA A 112 -23.01 15.68 9.43
CA ALA A 112 -21.96 14.75 9.73
C ALA A 112 -21.60 14.88 11.22
N CYS A 113 -21.74 13.81 11.95
CA CYS A 113 -21.24 13.66 13.30
C CYS A 113 -20.33 12.44 13.32
N LEU A 114 -19.34 12.46 14.22
CA LEU A 114 -18.72 11.21 14.63
C LEU A 114 -19.88 10.44 15.25
N SER A 115 -20.48 9.53 14.48
CA SER A 115 -21.53 8.65 15.03
C SER A 115 -20.96 8.09 16.31
N ASP A 116 -21.77 8.09 17.38
CA ASP A 116 -21.47 7.31 18.56
C ASP A 116 -20.94 5.99 18.07
N LYS A 117 -19.70 5.70 18.44
CA LYS A 117 -18.97 4.51 18.06
C LYS A 117 -19.91 3.32 18.16
N ASP A 118 -19.77 2.45 17.18
CA ASP A 118 -20.17 1.08 17.33
C ASP A 118 -21.65 0.75 17.05
N LYS A 119 -22.07 0.98 15.83
CA LYS A 119 -22.61 -0.22 15.19
C LYS A 119 -21.37 -1.04 14.86
N SER A 120 -21.03 -1.93 15.77
CA SER A 120 -19.89 -2.83 15.58
C SER A 120 -20.08 -3.45 14.20
N TYR A 121 -19.05 -3.38 13.35
CA TYR A 121 -19.09 -4.00 12.01
C TYR A 121 -19.61 -5.44 12.09
N GLU A 122 -19.44 -6.10 13.24
CA GLU A 122 -19.92 -7.43 13.58
C GLU A 122 -21.46 -7.57 13.56
N GLN A 123 -22.22 -6.46 13.72
CA GLN A 123 -23.69 -6.46 13.72
C GLN A 123 -24.29 -6.26 12.33
N ASN A 124 -23.48 -6.16 11.28
CA ASN A 124 -24.00 -6.01 9.93
C ASN A 124 -24.70 -7.32 9.50
N GLU A 125 -25.99 -7.22 9.19
CA GLU A 125 -26.82 -8.35 8.77
C GLU A 125 -26.28 -9.07 7.51
N TYR A 126 -25.48 -8.39 6.69
CA TYR A 126 -24.84 -8.98 5.52
C TYR A 126 -23.98 -10.20 5.85
N TRP A 127 -23.34 -10.21 7.02
CA TRP A 127 -22.47 -11.32 7.43
C TRP A 127 -23.20 -12.63 7.67
N LYS A 128 -24.55 -12.65 7.60
CA LYS A 128 -25.37 -13.85 7.64
C LYS A 128 -25.56 -14.49 6.26
N SER A 129 -25.17 -13.82 5.18
CA SER A 129 -25.22 -14.34 3.82
C SER A 129 -24.18 -15.45 3.60
N SER A 130 -24.43 -16.34 2.65
CA SER A 130 -23.50 -17.40 2.29
C SER A 130 -23.53 -17.73 0.80
N TYR A 131 -22.46 -18.38 0.35
CA TYR A 131 -22.35 -18.91 -1.01
C TYR A 131 -23.46 -19.92 -1.29
N GLU A 132 -23.75 -20.82 -0.33
CA GLU A 132 -24.76 -21.86 -0.44
C GLU A 132 -26.16 -21.25 -0.57
N GLU A 133 -26.46 -20.21 0.21
CA GLU A 133 -27.76 -19.52 0.11
C GLU A 133 -27.97 -18.94 -1.29
N LEU A 134 -26.93 -18.26 -1.84
CA LEU A 134 -27.02 -17.70 -3.18
C LEU A 134 -27.15 -18.80 -4.23
N LYS A 135 -26.40 -19.89 -4.11
CA LYS A 135 -26.48 -21.03 -5.00
C LYS A 135 -27.88 -21.68 -4.99
N ASP A 136 -28.47 -21.88 -3.82
CA ASP A 136 -29.81 -22.43 -3.70
C ASP A 136 -30.87 -21.55 -4.37
N LYS A 137 -30.73 -20.22 -4.28
CA LYS A 137 -31.60 -19.26 -4.98
C LYS A 137 -31.39 -19.29 -6.50
N ILE A 138 -30.17 -19.44 -6.96
CA ILE A 138 -29.83 -19.62 -8.38
C ILE A 138 -30.44 -20.92 -8.89
N ASP A 139 -30.38 -22.02 -8.12
CA ASP A 139 -30.92 -23.33 -8.52
C ASP A 139 -32.45 -23.31 -8.72
N GLN A 140 -33.15 -22.46 -7.96
CA GLN A 140 -34.60 -22.27 -8.07
C GLN A 140 -34.99 -21.34 -9.24
N ALA A 141 -34.06 -20.66 -9.86
CA ALA A 141 -34.28 -19.74 -10.98
C ALA A 141 -34.03 -20.42 -12.32
N ASP A 142 -34.82 -20.09 -13.34
CA ASP A 142 -34.60 -20.50 -14.72
C ASP A 142 -33.73 -19.48 -15.46
N ILE A 143 -33.87 -18.21 -15.09
CA ILE A 143 -33.12 -17.07 -15.66
C ILE A 143 -32.32 -16.38 -14.57
N VAL A 144 -31.03 -16.18 -14.81
CA VAL A 144 -30.10 -15.54 -13.88
C VAL A 144 -29.45 -14.34 -14.55
N SER A 145 -29.48 -13.20 -13.89
CA SER A 145 -28.75 -12.01 -14.38
C SER A 145 -27.75 -11.51 -13.36
N PHE A 146 -26.60 -11.06 -13.83
CA PHE A 146 -25.51 -10.52 -13.03
C PHE A 146 -25.22 -9.08 -13.44
N ASP A 147 -25.01 -8.22 -12.44
CA ASP A 147 -24.24 -7.00 -12.70
C ASP A 147 -22.78 -7.37 -12.97
N ILE A 148 -22.03 -6.49 -13.66
CA ILE A 148 -20.66 -6.79 -14.07
C ILE A 148 -19.66 -6.25 -13.06
N PHE A 149 -19.61 -4.92 -12.90
CA PHE A 149 -18.58 -4.27 -12.06
C PHE A 149 -18.94 -4.34 -10.58
N ASP A 150 -17.92 -4.61 -9.76
CA ASP A 150 -18.02 -4.83 -8.32
C ASP A 150 -18.93 -6.02 -7.91
N THR A 151 -19.51 -6.72 -8.88
CA THR A 151 -20.29 -7.96 -8.72
C THR A 151 -19.57 -9.16 -9.31
N LEU A 152 -19.50 -9.27 -10.64
CA LEU A 152 -18.86 -10.40 -11.35
C LEU A 152 -17.34 -10.18 -11.48
N ILE A 153 -16.92 -8.95 -11.65
CA ILE A 153 -15.52 -8.51 -11.69
C ILE A 153 -15.29 -7.38 -10.68
N MET A 154 -14.07 -7.20 -10.25
CA MET A 154 -13.67 -6.08 -9.40
C MET A 154 -12.37 -5.45 -9.88
N ARG A 155 -12.13 -4.20 -9.48
CA ARG A 155 -10.91 -3.48 -9.80
C ARG A 155 -9.88 -3.53 -8.66
N LYS A 156 -8.61 -3.66 -9.00
CA LYS A 156 -7.47 -3.51 -8.06
C LYS A 156 -7.17 -2.04 -7.78
N ILE A 157 -8.20 -1.26 -7.49
CA ILE A 157 -8.12 0.16 -7.10
C ILE A 157 -9.26 0.47 -6.12
N PHE A 158 -8.98 1.29 -5.11
CA PHE A 158 -9.94 1.54 -4.02
C PHE A 158 -11.21 2.28 -4.47
N SER A 159 -11.07 3.26 -5.34
CA SER A 159 -12.20 4.03 -5.88
C SER A 159 -12.22 3.98 -7.40
N PRO A 160 -13.36 3.65 -8.03
CA PRO A 160 -13.48 3.63 -9.49
C PRO A 160 -13.10 4.97 -10.16
N GLU A 161 -13.33 6.10 -9.49
CA GLU A 161 -12.95 7.42 -9.99
C GLU A 161 -11.44 7.62 -10.08
N ASP A 162 -10.66 6.89 -9.30
CA ASP A 162 -9.19 6.97 -9.34
C ASP A 162 -8.60 6.34 -10.61
N VAL A 163 -9.39 5.58 -11.39
CA VAL A 163 -8.99 5.13 -12.73
C VAL A 163 -8.67 6.33 -13.64
N PHE A 164 -9.46 7.41 -13.55
CA PHE A 164 -9.21 8.62 -14.34
C PHE A 164 -7.98 9.40 -13.86
N ARG A 165 -7.72 9.38 -12.55
CA ARG A 165 -6.49 9.96 -11.98
C ARG A 165 -5.27 9.17 -12.45
N LEU A 166 -5.32 7.84 -12.39
CA LEU A 166 -4.27 6.96 -12.92
C LEU A 166 -4.06 7.16 -14.42
N LEU A 167 -5.16 7.34 -15.20
CA LEU A 167 -5.07 7.69 -16.61
C LEU A 167 -4.30 9.00 -16.80
N GLY A 168 -4.58 10.04 -15.99
CA GLY A 168 -3.88 11.33 -16.05
C GLY A 168 -2.37 11.17 -15.83
N GLU A 169 -1.99 10.42 -14.81
CA GLU A 169 -0.57 10.13 -14.54
C GLU A 169 0.09 9.33 -15.69
N LYS A 170 -0.60 8.34 -16.25
CA LYS A 170 -0.09 7.57 -17.40
C LYS A 170 0.02 8.42 -18.67
N VAL A 171 -0.94 9.29 -18.94
CA VAL A 171 -0.89 10.20 -20.11
C VAL A 171 0.34 11.11 -20.00
N LYS A 172 0.58 11.69 -18.84
CA LYS A 172 1.78 12.49 -18.57
C LYS A 172 3.06 11.68 -18.77
N ALA A 173 3.12 10.48 -18.20
CA ALA A 173 4.30 9.64 -18.21
C ALA A 173 4.58 8.99 -19.58
N GLU A 174 3.59 8.33 -20.17
CA GLU A 174 3.76 7.52 -21.39
C GLU A 174 3.63 8.35 -22.66
N LEU A 175 2.67 9.29 -22.71
CA LEU A 175 2.40 10.12 -23.88
C LEU A 175 3.09 11.48 -23.85
N LYS A 176 3.81 11.81 -22.75
CA LYS A 176 4.52 13.09 -22.55
C LYS A 176 3.60 14.30 -22.77
N SER A 177 2.35 14.20 -22.35
CA SER A 177 1.34 15.25 -22.48
C SER A 177 0.94 15.79 -21.11
N ASP A 178 1.09 17.10 -20.92
CA ASP A 178 0.69 17.81 -19.69
C ASP A 178 -0.81 18.14 -19.65
N CYS A 179 -1.61 17.56 -20.55
CA CYS A 179 -3.03 17.80 -20.57
C CYS A 179 -3.69 17.22 -19.32
N ASN A 180 -4.52 18.02 -18.65
CA ASN A 180 -5.29 17.60 -17.47
C ASN A 180 -6.47 16.70 -17.88
N ILE A 181 -6.16 15.53 -18.46
CA ILE A 181 -7.18 14.61 -18.97
C ILE A 181 -8.10 14.09 -17.88
N ALA A 182 -7.61 13.89 -16.65
CA ALA A 182 -8.41 13.36 -15.54
C ALA A 182 -9.63 14.22 -15.25
N ASP A 183 -9.42 15.52 -15.05
CA ASP A 183 -10.49 16.47 -14.70
C ASP A 183 -11.41 16.72 -15.92
N ILE A 184 -10.82 16.88 -17.10
CA ILE A 184 -11.59 17.09 -18.34
C ILE A 184 -12.46 15.88 -18.65
N ARG A 185 -11.94 14.67 -18.48
CA ARG A 185 -12.69 13.42 -18.68
C ARG A 185 -13.90 13.32 -17.75
N ALA A 186 -13.70 13.65 -16.47
CA ALA A 186 -14.77 13.66 -15.48
C ALA A 186 -15.85 14.70 -15.81
N GLN A 187 -15.44 15.94 -16.14
CA GLN A 187 -16.35 17.03 -16.48
C GLN A 187 -17.15 16.76 -17.76
N VAL A 188 -16.50 16.26 -18.79
CA VAL A 188 -17.15 15.96 -20.07
C VAL A 188 -18.13 14.80 -19.92
N ALA A 189 -17.76 13.74 -19.20
CA ALA A 189 -18.67 12.62 -18.93
C ALA A 189 -19.94 13.10 -18.19
N ALA A 190 -19.81 14.02 -17.24
CA ALA A 190 -20.93 14.63 -16.55
C ALA A 190 -21.88 15.35 -17.52
N LYS A 191 -21.31 16.13 -18.43
CA LYS A 191 -22.10 16.89 -19.46
C LYS A 191 -22.69 16.01 -20.57
N CYS A 192 -22.15 14.82 -20.81
CA CYS A 192 -22.64 13.90 -21.83
C CYS A 192 -23.95 13.19 -21.43
N GLY A 193 -24.24 13.13 -20.14
CA GLY A 193 -25.37 12.38 -19.60
C GLY A 193 -25.08 10.88 -19.40
N PRO A 194 -26.03 10.14 -18.83
CA PRO A 194 -25.81 8.75 -18.37
C PRO A 194 -25.66 7.72 -19.50
N PHE A 195 -26.07 8.06 -20.71
CA PHE A 195 -26.12 7.12 -21.84
C PHE A 195 -25.04 7.36 -22.90
N ALA A 196 -24.07 8.21 -22.62
CA ALA A 196 -22.99 8.46 -23.54
C ALA A 196 -22.03 7.27 -23.59
N THR A 197 -21.68 6.85 -24.78
CA THR A 197 -20.61 5.88 -25.01
C THR A 197 -19.24 6.53 -24.79
N ILE A 198 -18.21 5.74 -24.55
CA ILE A 198 -16.84 6.24 -24.42
C ILE A 198 -16.42 7.05 -25.66
N ASN A 199 -16.84 6.61 -26.86
CA ASN A 199 -16.53 7.32 -28.10
C ASN A 199 -17.18 8.71 -28.14
N GLU A 200 -18.47 8.82 -27.77
CA GLU A 200 -19.17 10.11 -27.67
C GLU A 200 -18.54 11.06 -26.65
N ILE A 201 -18.04 10.52 -25.54
CA ILE A 201 -17.33 11.28 -24.52
C ILE A 201 -16.02 11.83 -25.09
N TYR A 202 -15.20 11.00 -25.74
CA TYR A 202 -13.93 11.42 -26.30
C TYR A 202 -14.06 12.38 -27.47
N GLU A 203 -15.10 12.27 -28.30
CA GLU A 203 -15.43 13.26 -29.31
C GLU A 203 -15.74 14.65 -28.73
N LYS A 204 -16.33 14.72 -27.53
CA LYS A 204 -16.55 15.98 -26.85
C LYS A 204 -15.29 16.51 -26.16
N ILE A 205 -14.44 15.62 -25.60
CA ILE A 205 -13.14 15.99 -25.04
C ILE A 205 -12.28 16.66 -26.13
N LYS A 206 -12.22 16.06 -27.33
CA LYS A 206 -11.48 16.59 -28.47
C LYS A 206 -11.87 18.04 -28.84
N LYS A 207 -13.12 18.44 -28.61
CA LYS A 207 -13.59 19.81 -28.87
C LYS A 207 -13.13 20.81 -27.80
N GLN A 208 -12.62 20.36 -26.66
CA GLN A 208 -12.19 21.20 -25.54
C GLN A 208 -10.67 21.29 -25.43
N ILE A 209 -9.94 20.35 -26.04
CA ILE A 209 -8.48 20.28 -25.94
C ILE A 209 -7.92 20.27 -27.38
N ASP A 210 -6.90 21.06 -27.61
CA ASP A 210 -6.18 21.11 -28.89
C ASP A 210 -5.19 19.91 -28.99
N LEU A 211 -5.76 18.72 -29.19
CA LEU A 211 -5.01 17.48 -29.41
C LEU A 211 -5.32 16.91 -30.78
N THR A 212 -4.31 16.27 -31.39
CA THR A 212 -4.50 15.55 -32.66
C THR A 212 -5.44 14.36 -32.53
N ASP A 213 -6.07 13.95 -33.60
CA ASP A 213 -6.94 12.76 -33.62
C ASP A 213 -6.21 11.51 -33.13
N LYS A 214 -4.95 11.37 -33.49
CA LYS A 214 -4.09 10.28 -33.04
C LYS A 214 -3.91 10.29 -31.53
N ASN A 215 -3.49 11.43 -30.95
CA ASN A 215 -3.28 11.54 -29.51
C ASN A 215 -4.57 11.26 -28.74
N MET A 216 -5.72 11.73 -29.23
CA MET A 216 -7.01 11.47 -28.61
C MET A 216 -7.38 9.99 -28.63
N SER A 217 -7.14 9.31 -29.76
CA SER A 217 -7.34 7.88 -29.89
C SER A 217 -6.41 7.10 -28.94
N ASP A 218 -5.14 7.51 -28.85
CA ASP A 218 -4.15 6.88 -27.99
C ASP A 218 -4.56 7.02 -26.51
N ILE A 219 -5.04 8.18 -26.07
CA ILE A 219 -5.54 8.41 -24.71
C ILE A 219 -6.77 7.54 -24.41
N MET A 220 -7.73 7.43 -25.34
CA MET A 220 -8.91 6.58 -25.19
C MET A 220 -8.53 5.10 -25.07
N GLN A 221 -7.59 4.63 -25.88
CA GLN A 221 -7.10 3.26 -25.77
C GLN A 221 -6.35 3.02 -24.46
N LEU A 222 -5.59 4.02 -23.99
CA LEU A 222 -4.91 3.95 -22.69
C LEU A 222 -5.90 3.89 -21.53
N GLU A 223 -7.05 4.64 -21.59
CA GLU A 223 -8.14 4.51 -20.60
C GLU A 223 -8.67 3.09 -20.55
N LYS A 224 -9.05 2.54 -21.71
CA LYS A 224 -9.57 1.17 -21.81
C LYS A 224 -8.57 0.15 -21.28
N LYS A 225 -7.32 0.26 -21.69
CA LYS A 225 -6.24 -0.63 -21.22
C LYS A 225 -6.04 -0.52 -19.70
N THR A 226 -5.97 0.71 -19.18
CA THR A 226 -5.79 0.96 -17.76
C THR A 226 -6.89 0.32 -16.92
N ASP A 227 -8.15 0.50 -17.31
CA ASP A 227 -9.28 -0.10 -16.58
C ASP A 227 -9.28 -1.63 -16.70
N MET A 228 -9.01 -2.16 -17.90
CA MET A 228 -8.88 -3.61 -18.10
C MET A 228 -7.76 -4.21 -17.25
N ASP A 229 -6.59 -3.56 -17.18
CA ASP A 229 -5.44 -4.07 -16.41
C ASP A 229 -5.72 -4.14 -14.90
N LEU A 230 -6.61 -3.28 -14.41
CA LEU A 230 -7.07 -3.28 -13.02
C LEU A 230 -8.07 -4.40 -12.71
N CYS A 231 -8.84 -4.87 -13.69
CA CYS A 231 -9.96 -5.77 -13.47
C CYS A 231 -9.52 -7.23 -13.29
N ILE A 232 -10.17 -7.90 -12.34
CA ILE A 232 -10.10 -9.35 -12.09
C ILE A 232 -11.50 -9.91 -11.84
N ALA A 233 -11.69 -11.20 -12.08
CA ALA A 233 -12.92 -11.89 -11.70
C ALA A 233 -13.07 -12.00 -10.17
N ARG A 234 -14.30 -11.89 -9.68
CA ARG A 234 -14.67 -12.20 -8.28
C ARG A 234 -14.99 -13.68 -8.17
N LYS A 235 -14.10 -14.43 -7.54
CA LYS A 235 -14.02 -15.89 -7.59
C LYS A 235 -15.36 -16.58 -7.43
N ASP A 236 -16.04 -16.37 -6.32
CA ASP A 236 -17.27 -17.13 -6.01
C ASP A 236 -18.43 -16.76 -6.94
N ILE A 237 -18.51 -15.48 -7.36
CA ILE A 237 -19.55 -15.06 -8.30
C ILE A 237 -19.22 -15.54 -9.71
N ALA A 238 -17.93 -15.52 -10.09
CA ALA A 238 -17.48 -16.10 -11.35
C ALA A 238 -17.77 -17.61 -11.44
N GLU A 239 -17.50 -18.35 -10.36
CA GLU A 239 -17.85 -19.78 -10.28
C GLU A 239 -19.36 -20.01 -10.43
N LEU A 240 -20.20 -19.20 -9.79
CA LEU A 240 -21.66 -19.28 -9.93
C LEU A 240 -22.15 -18.88 -11.33
N TYR A 241 -21.49 -17.90 -11.96
CA TYR A 241 -21.77 -17.49 -13.34
C TYR A 241 -21.49 -18.64 -14.32
N GLU A 242 -20.31 -19.26 -14.24
CA GLU A 242 -19.96 -20.42 -15.08
C GLU A 242 -20.88 -21.61 -14.78
N TYR A 243 -21.19 -21.85 -13.52
CA TYR A 243 -22.18 -22.89 -13.13
C TYR A 243 -23.55 -22.67 -13.80
N CYS A 244 -24.04 -21.43 -13.88
CA CYS A 244 -25.30 -21.13 -14.55
C CYS A 244 -25.25 -21.48 -16.05
N ILE A 245 -24.15 -21.17 -16.72
CA ILE A 245 -23.94 -21.47 -18.15
C ILE A 245 -23.88 -22.98 -18.36
N GLU A 246 -23.07 -23.69 -17.58
CA GLU A 246 -22.92 -25.14 -17.67
C GLU A 246 -24.22 -25.92 -17.37
N SER A 247 -25.02 -25.38 -16.45
CA SER A 247 -26.33 -25.94 -16.09
C SER A 247 -27.42 -25.59 -17.11
N GLY A 248 -27.12 -24.89 -18.18
CA GLY A 248 -28.05 -24.52 -19.23
C GLY A 248 -29.11 -23.50 -18.82
N LYS A 249 -28.86 -22.71 -17.79
CA LYS A 249 -29.73 -21.58 -17.42
C LYS A 249 -29.60 -20.45 -18.44
N GLU A 250 -30.67 -19.68 -18.61
CA GLU A 250 -30.61 -18.47 -19.39
C GLU A 250 -29.92 -17.36 -18.58
N VAL A 251 -28.73 -16.92 -19.04
CA VAL A 251 -27.88 -15.98 -18.33
C VAL A 251 -27.86 -14.62 -19.01
N TYR A 252 -28.04 -13.54 -18.22
CA TYR A 252 -27.90 -12.17 -18.67
C TYR A 252 -26.80 -11.44 -17.90
N LEU A 253 -26.11 -10.51 -18.57
CA LEU A 253 -25.23 -9.52 -17.98
C LEU A 253 -25.83 -8.12 -18.14
N ILE A 254 -25.98 -7.37 -17.06
CA ILE A 254 -26.69 -6.08 -17.06
C ILE A 254 -25.83 -5.05 -16.32
N SER A 255 -25.32 -4.05 -17.04
CA SER A 255 -24.40 -3.05 -16.46
C SER A 255 -24.71 -1.63 -16.87
N ASP A 256 -24.64 -0.71 -15.92
CA ASP A 256 -24.67 0.74 -16.16
C ASP A 256 -23.25 1.24 -16.44
N MET A 257 -22.86 1.29 -17.73
CA MET A 257 -21.50 1.60 -18.15
C MET A 257 -21.47 2.34 -19.50
N TYR A 258 -20.37 3.06 -19.75
CA TYR A 258 -20.09 3.79 -20.98
C TYR A 258 -19.26 3.00 -22.01
N TYR A 259 -18.80 1.79 -21.66
CA TYR A 259 -18.11 0.90 -22.58
C TYR A 259 -19.08 0.24 -23.56
N THR A 260 -18.58 -0.01 -24.77
CA THR A 260 -19.34 -0.74 -25.79
C THR A 260 -19.42 -2.22 -25.46
N LEU A 261 -20.40 -2.91 -26.07
CA LEU A 261 -20.51 -4.37 -25.99
C LEU A 261 -19.17 -5.07 -26.29
N GLN A 262 -18.44 -4.59 -27.30
CA GLN A 262 -17.16 -5.18 -27.67
C GLN A 262 -16.07 -4.97 -26.62
N ASP A 263 -16.07 -3.83 -25.91
CA ASP A 263 -15.14 -3.57 -24.83
C ASP A 263 -15.45 -4.48 -23.61
N ILE A 264 -16.73 -4.67 -23.30
CA ILE A 264 -17.17 -5.57 -22.22
C ILE A 264 -16.79 -7.03 -22.53
N LYS A 265 -16.99 -7.50 -23.75
CA LYS A 265 -16.59 -8.86 -24.16
C LYS A 265 -15.08 -9.09 -24.00
N ARG A 266 -14.25 -8.12 -24.38
CA ARG A 266 -12.80 -8.19 -24.17
C ARG A 266 -12.44 -8.21 -22.70
N LEU A 267 -13.17 -7.46 -21.87
CA LEU A 267 -12.96 -7.41 -20.44
C LEU A 267 -13.30 -8.75 -19.75
N LEU A 268 -14.43 -9.37 -20.14
CA LEU A 268 -14.81 -10.68 -19.64
C LEU A 268 -13.78 -11.76 -20.03
N ASP A 269 -13.38 -11.80 -21.29
CA ASP A 269 -12.34 -12.72 -21.80
C ASP A 269 -11.02 -12.54 -21.04
N LYS A 270 -10.57 -11.28 -20.85
CA LYS A 270 -9.37 -10.95 -20.06
C LYS A 270 -9.47 -11.43 -18.61
N CYS A 271 -10.66 -11.40 -18.02
CA CYS A 271 -10.91 -11.91 -16.66
C CYS A 271 -11.11 -13.43 -16.62
N GLY A 272 -11.01 -14.13 -17.75
CA GLY A 272 -11.18 -15.58 -17.84
C GLY A 272 -12.63 -16.05 -17.72
N LEU A 273 -13.59 -15.18 -18.04
CA LEU A 273 -15.02 -15.45 -17.95
C LEU A 273 -15.59 -15.79 -19.34
N SER A 274 -16.52 -16.76 -19.36
CA SER A 274 -17.23 -17.13 -20.58
C SER A 274 -18.02 -15.95 -21.15
N VAL A 275 -17.93 -15.75 -22.45
CA VAL A 275 -18.68 -14.69 -23.15
C VAL A 275 -19.98 -15.28 -23.68
N ILE A 276 -21.11 -14.81 -23.17
CA ILE A 276 -22.46 -15.23 -23.60
C ILE A 276 -22.92 -14.52 -24.86
N ASP A 277 -24.08 -14.94 -25.41
CA ASP A 277 -24.69 -14.33 -26.61
C ASP A 277 -24.90 -12.83 -26.42
N ASP A 278 -24.57 -12.04 -27.48
CA ASP A 278 -24.64 -10.58 -27.45
C ASP A 278 -26.03 -10.04 -27.06
N ARG A 279 -27.10 -10.77 -27.37
CA ARG A 279 -28.49 -10.41 -27.03
C ARG A 279 -28.75 -10.41 -25.50
N HIS A 280 -27.92 -11.12 -24.75
CA HIS A 280 -28.04 -11.26 -23.30
C HIS A 280 -27.09 -10.33 -22.53
N ILE A 281 -26.26 -9.54 -23.23
CA ILE A 281 -25.39 -8.53 -22.59
C ILE A 281 -26.03 -7.15 -22.78
N TRP A 282 -26.52 -6.58 -21.70
CA TRP A 282 -27.24 -5.33 -21.69
C TRP A 282 -26.43 -4.22 -21.02
N ILE A 283 -26.05 -3.21 -21.82
CA ILE A 283 -25.23 -2.09 -21.38
C ILE A 283 -26.06 -0.80 -21.51
N SER A 284 -26.11 -0.02 -20.45
CA SER A 284 -26.96 1.19 -20.39
C SER A 284 -26.71 2.18 -21.53
N CYS A 285 -25.44 2.42 -21.89
CA CYS A 285 -25.10 3.37 -22.96
C CYS A 285 -25.59 2.90 -24.35
N GLU A 286 -25.68 1.60 -24.61
CA GLU A 286 -26.22 1.04 -25.88
C GLU A 286 -27.73 0.94 -25.84
N LYS A 287 -28.30 0.51 -24.73
CA LYS A 287 -29.76 0.42 -24.53
C LYS A 287 -30.45 1.78 -24.38
N LYS A 288 -29.67 2.86 -24.08
CA LYS A 288 -30.17 4.19 -23.73
C LYS A 288 -31.18 4.15 -22.58
N LYS A 289 -30.92 3.27 -21.61
CA LYS A 289 -31.70 3.00 -20.40
C LYS A 289 -30.76 2.60 -19.29
N ASP A 290 -31.11 2.85 -18.03
CA ASP A 290 -30.29 2.54 -16.87
C ASP A 290 -31.04 1.79 -15.77
N LYS A 291 -30.29 1.19 -14.86
CA LYS A 291 -30.81 0.48 -13.69
C LYS A 291 -31.37 1.46 -12.66
N ILE A 292 -30.74 2.63 -12.51
CA ILE A 292 -31.08 3.62 -11.45
C ILE A 292 -32.46 4.24 -11.68
N SER A 293 -32.82 4.61 -12.94
CA SER A 293 -34.18 5.10 -13.25
C SER A 293 -35.21 3.97 -13.29
N GLY A 294 -34.78 2.73 -13.31
CA GLY A 294 -35.63 1.56 -13.48
C GLY A 294 -36.06 1.32 -14.94
N SER A 295 -35.65 2.16 -15.88
CA SER A 295 -36.04 2.05 -17.29
C SER A 295 -35.51 0.77 -17.94
N LEU A 296 -34.33 0.32 -17.54
CA LEU A 296 -33.75 -0.94 -17.98
C LEU A 296 -34.51 -2.15 -17.44
N TRP A 297 -34.90 -2.11 -16.17
CA TRP A 297 -35.66 -3.17 -15.53
C TRP A 297 -37.08 -3.33 -16.10
N LYS A 298 -37.69 -2.22 -16.49
CA LYS A 298 -38.99 -2.25 -17.20
C LYS A 298 -38.89 -3.02 -18.51
N GLU A 299 -37.84 -2.78 -19.30
CA GLU A 299 -37.60 -3.54 -20.54
C GLU A 299 -37.25 -5.00 -20.25
N TYR A 300 -36.34 -5.25 -19.30
CA TYR A 300 -35.92 -6.59 -18.93
C TYR A 300 -37.10 -7.44 -18.47
N SER A 301 -37.95 -6.96 -17.57
CA SER A 301 -39.16 -7.66 -17.12
C SER A 301 -40.12 -7.99 -18.28
N SER A 302 -40.19 -7.14 -19.31
CA SER A 302 -41.00 -7.42 -20.49
C SER A 302 -40.43 -8.51 -21.40
N VAL A 303 -39.10 -8.63 -21.44
CA VAL A 303 -38.39 -9.65 -22.24
C VAL A 303 -38.44 -11.02 -21.56
N VAL A 304 -38.11 -11.08 -20.29
CA VAL A 304 -38.08 -12.36 -19.54
C VAL A 304 -39.51 -12.88 -19.20
N GLY A 305 -40.49 -12.02 -19.18
CA GLY A 305 -41.88 -12.36 -18.89
C GLY A 305 -42.25 -12.30 -17.41
N LYS A 306 -43.49 -11.89 -17.12
CA LYS A 306 -43.97 -11.62 -15.73
C LYS A 306 -43.98 -12.83 -14.79
N ASN A 307 -43.96 -14.03 -15.34
CA ASN A 307 -44.03 -15.30 -14.53
C ASN A 307 -42.70 -16.05 -14.56
N ALA A 308 -41.62 -15.48 -15.14
CA ALA A 308 -40.34 -16.12 -15.18
C ALA A 308 -39.71 -16.22 -13.78
N LYS A 309 -39.16 -17.37 -13.44
CA LYS A 309 -38.37 -17.54 -12.22
C LYS A 309 -36.99 -16.94 -12.49
N CYS A 310 -36.85 -15.65 -12.25
CA CYS A 310 -35.61 -14.93 -12.46
C CYS A 310 -35.01 -14.39 -11.16
N ILE A 311 -33.70 -14.33 -11.12
CA ILE A 311 -32.93 -13.69 -10.06
C ILE A 311 -31.86 -12.78 -10.64
N HIS A 312 -31.69 -11.60 -10.06
CA HIS A 312 -30.58 -10.70 -10.36
C HIS A 312 -29.59 -10.60 -9.20
N ILE A 313 -28.32 -10.68 -9.48
CA ILE A 313 -27.23 -10.56 -8.50
C ILE A 313 -26.49 -9.23 -8.77
N GLY A 314 -26.37 -8.38 -7.76
CA GLY A 314 -25.71 -7.09 -7.90
C GLY A 314 -25.29 -6.44 -6.59
N ASP A 315 -24.42 -5.43 -6.67
CA ASP A 315 -23.86 -4.74 -5.50
C ASP A 315 -24.55 -3.39 -5.21
N ASN A 316 -25.27 -2.83 -6.16
CA ASN A 316 -25.93 -1.54 -6.00
C ASN A 316 -27.34 -1.69 -5.40
N LYS A 317 -27.49 -1.30 -4.12
CA LYS A 317 -28.77 -1.43 -3.39
C LYS A 317 -29.95 -0.77 -4.08
N ILE A 318 -29.74 0.37 -4.74
CA ILE A 318 -30.82 1.10 -5.44
C ILE A 318 -31.01 0.51 -6.85
N GLY A 319 -29.93 0.45 -7.63
CA GLY A 319 -29.99 0.04 -9.04
C GLY A 319 -30.35 -1.42 -9.21
N ASP A 320 -29.64 -2.31 -8.49
CA ASP A 320 -29.77 -3.76 -8.69
C ASP A 320 -30.85 -4.40 -7.81
N ILE A 321 -31.09 -3.87 -6.60
CA ILE A 321 -31.98 -4.53 -5.64
C ILE A 321 -33.36 -3.88 -5.59
N GLU A 322 -33.42 -2.59 -5.21
CA GLU A 322 -34.73 -1.93 -5.03
C GLU A 322 -35.46 -1.77 -6.36
N ASN A 323 -34.76 -1.29 -7.39
CA ASN A 323 -35.39 -1.03 -8.67
C ASN A 323 -35.76 -2.30 -9.45
N SER A 324 -34.92 -3.34 -9.43
CA SER A 324 -35.27 -4.63 -10.05
C SER A 324 -36.51 -5.23 -9.40
N THR A 325 -36.60 -5.20 -8.06
CA THR A 325 -37.72 -5.72 -7.28
C THR A 325 -39.05 -5.00 -7.62
N LYS A 326 -39.03 -3.67 -7.88
CA LYS A 326 -40.22 -2.93 -8.32
C LYS A 326 -40.82 -3.45 -9.63
N TYR A 327 -40.03 -4.11 -10.47
CA TYR A 327 -40.47 -4.70 -11.73
C TYR A 327 -40.65 -6.22 -11.64
N GLY A 328 -40.70 -6.79 -10.42
CA GLY A 328 -41.00 -8.20 -10.17
C GLY A 328 -39.82 -9.15 -10.39
N ILE A 329 -38.58 -8.62 -10.42
CA ILE A 329 -37.34 -9.41 -10.49
C ILE A 329 -36.87 -9.71 -9.05
N ASN A 330 -36.71 -10.98 -8.70
CA ASN A 330 -36.02 -11.30 -7.45
C ASN A 330 -34.56 -10.85 -7.54
N SER A 331 -34.01 -10.38 -6.45
CA SER A 331 -32.64 -9.89 -6.43
C SER A 331 -31.87 -10.38 -5.20
N TYR A 332 -30.56 -10.50 -5.35
CA TYR A 332 -29.64 -10.86 -4.29
C TYR A 332 -28.50 -9.83 -4.23
N TYR A 333 -28.35 -9.25 -3.05
CA TYR A 333 -27.31 -8.26 -2.81
C TYR A 333 -25.98 -8.91 -2.47
N VAL A 334 -24.90 -8.50 -3.14
CA VAL A 334 -23.52 -8.86 -2.79
C VAL A 334 -22.74 -7.57 -2.52
N MET A 335 -22.02 -7.50 -1.41
CA MET A 335 -21.19 -6.33 -1.13
C MET A 335 -20.04 -6.22 -2.14
N SER A 336 -19.77 -5.01 -2.64
CA SER A 336 -18.53 -4.69 -3.32
C SER A 336 -17.32 -4.91 -2.42
N GLY A 337 -16.13 -5.07 -2.98
CA GLY A 337 -14.91 -5.20 -2.16
C GLY A 337 -14.66 -3.97 -1.28
N LYS A 338 -14.99 -2.78 -1.78
CA LYS A 338 -14.92 -1.53 -1.01
C LYS A 338 -15.91 -1.51 0.15
N ASP A 339 -17.16 -1.92 -0.09
CA ASP A 339 -18.16 -1.97 0.98
C ASP A 339 -17.78 -3.00 2.05
N MET A 340 -17.18 -4.13 1.66
CA MET A 340 -16.64 -5.10 2.61
C MET A 340 -15.55 -4.48 3.48
N LEU A 341 -14.59 -3.74 2.92
CA LEU A 341 -13.60 -3.01 3.71
C LEU A 341 -14.28 -2.06 4.70
N MET A 342 -15.23 -1.23 4.22
CA MET A 342 -15.91 -0.22 5.02
C MET A 342 -16.74 -0.80 6.17
N ASN A 343 -17.20 -2.04 6.02
CA ASN A 343 -17.97 -2.78 7.03
C ASN A 343 -17.12 -3.84 7.76
N SER A 344 -15.80 -3.74 7.73
CA SER A 344 -14.89 -4.69 8.38
C SER A 344 -14.05 -4.04 9.49
N SER A 345 -13.28 -4.87 10.20
CA SER A 345 -12.30 -4.42 11.19
C SER A 345 -11.17 -3.54 10.61
N LEU A 346 -11.03 -3.48 9.27
CA LEU A 346 -10.04 -2.65 8.57
C LEU A 346 -10.61 -1.34 8.00
N SER A 347 -11.83 -0.96 8.36
CA SER A 347 -12.53 0.22 7.78
C SER A 347 -11.74 1.52 7.90
N GLU A 348 -10.90 1.68 8.93
CA GLU A 348 -10.08 2.88 9.12
C GLU A 348 -9.06 3.11 8.01
N LEU A 349 -8.59 2.04 7.34
CA LEU A 349 -7.59 2.15 6.27
C LEU A 349 -8.06 3.05 5.12
N ALA A 350 -9.35 3.10 4.86
CA ALA A 350 -9.94 3.94 3.83
C ALA A 350 -9.67 5.45 4.05
N SER A 351 -9.51 5.90 5.30
CA SER A 351 -9.25 7.31 5.63
C SER A 351 -7.83 7.76 5.27
N TYR A 352 -6.91 6.82 5.09
CA TYR A 352 -5.50 7.08 4.76
C TYR A 352 -5.20 7.03 3.25
N VAL A 353 -6.20 6.83 2.41
CA VAL A 353 -6.02 6.87 0.94
C VAL A 353 -6.01 8.32 0.48
N ASN A 354 -4.83 8.86 0.21
CA ASN A 354 -4.62 10.26 -0.17
C ASN A 354 -4.22 10.43 -1.65
N THR A 355 -3.59 9.43 -2.25
CA THR A 355 -3.08 9.48 -3.62
C THR A 355 -3.58 8.31 -4.45
N VAL A 356 -3.33 8.37 -5.77
CA VAL A 356 -3.60 7.24 -6.69
C VAL A 356 -2.80 6.01 -6.30
N SER A 357 -1.54 6.19 -5.92
CA SER A 357 -0.68 5.12 -5.41
C SER A 357 -1.28 4.43 -4.19
N ASP A 358 -1.84 5.19 -3.22
CA ASP A 358 -2.54 4.60 -2.06
C ASP A 358 -3.81 3.87 -2.48
N SER A 359 -4.55 4.43 -3.44
CA SER A 359 -5.78 3.82 -3.97
C SER A 359 -5.49 2.47 -4.66
N ILE A 360 -4.39 2.38 -5.42
CA ILE A 360 -3.93 1.12 -6.03
C ILE A 360 -3.49 0.15 -4.92
N CYS A 361 -2.67 0.59 -3.99
CA CYS A 361 -2.17 -0.22 -2.89
C CYS A 361 -3.32 -0.86 -2.09
N LEU A 362 -4.27 -0.04 -1.62
CA LEU A 362 -5.44 -0.55 -0.88
C LEU A 362 -6.35 -1.40 -1.77
N GLY A 363 -6.54 -1.03 -3.03
CA GLY A 363 -7.34 -1.78 -3.99
C GLY A 363 -6.79 -3.19 -4.24
N ILE A 364 -5.47 -3.35 -4.34
CA ILE A 364 -4.79 -4.65 -4.44
C ILE A 364 -5.05 -5.50 -3.19
N VAL A 365 -4.96 -4.89 -2.00
CA VAL A 365 -5.24 -5.59 -0.73
C VAL A 365 -6.71 -5.99 -0.62
N ILE A 366 -7.64 -5.12 -1.00
CA ILE A 366 -9.07 -5.42 -1.09
C ILE A 366 -9.32 -6.60 -2.03
N ALA A 367 -8.71 -6.58 -3.21
CA ALA A 367 -8.84 -7.65 -4.19
C ALA A 367 -8.27 -8.98 -3.70
N LYS A 368 -7.30 -8.96 -2.79
CA LYS A 368 -6.75 -10.17 -2.16
C LYS A 368 -7.63 -10.69 -1.03
N LEU A 369 -8.12 -9.81 -0.15
CA LEU A 369 -8.86 -10.19 1.05
C LEU A 369 -10.36 -10.40 0.79
N PHE A 370 -10.95 -9.62 -0.10
CA PHE A 370 -12.40 -9.52 -0.32
C PHE A 370 -12.81 -9.87 -1.76
N ASN A 371 -12.01 -10.70 -2.43
CA ASN A 371 -12.36 -11.23 -3.75
C ASN A 371 -13.68 -12.02 -3.70
N SER A 372 -13.85 -12.88 -2.68
CA SER A 372 -15.14 -13.47 -2.37
C SER A 372 -16.02 -12.49 -1.61
N PRO A 373 -17.29 -12.26 -2.01
CA PRO A 373 -18.22 -11.45 -1.24
C PRO A 373 -18.62 -12.11 0.09
N PHE A 374 -18.30 -13.38 0.30
CA PHE A 374 -18.58 -14.14 1.52
C PHE A 374 -17.36 -14.30 2.45
N ALA A 375 -16.22 -13.74 2.10
CA ALA A 375 -14.94 -13.94 2.79
C ALA A 375 -14.98 -13.66 4.31
N LEU A 376 -15.80 -12.73 4.77
CA LEU A 376 -15.92 -12.36 6.19
C LEU A 376 -17.20 -12.81 6.86
N CYS A 377 -18.04 -13.60 6.22
CA CYS A 377 -19.32 -14.04 6.80
C CYS A 377 -19.12 -14.93 8.02
N SER A 378 -18.11 -15.81 8.01
CA SER A 378 -17.80 -16.69 9.15
C SER A 378 -17.19 -15.95 10.36
N THR A 379 -16.68 -14.75 10.17
CA THR A 379 -15.99 -13.94 11.19
C THR A 379 -16.75 -12.65 11.54
N ASN A 380 -17.97 -12.48 11.02
CA ASN A 380 -18.78 -11.29 11.21
C ASN A 380 -18.03 -9.98 10.91
N GLY A 381 -17.32 -9.93 9.78
CA GLY A 381 -16.58 -8.73 9.36
C GLY A 381 -15.19 -8.57 9.98
N LYS A 382 -14.75 -9.51 10.83
CA LYS A 382 -13.43 -9.45 11.44
C LYS A 382 -12.39 -10.07 10.51
N VAL A 383 -11.41 -9.29 10.13
CA VAL A 383 -10.26 -9.78 9.32
C VAL A 383 -9.27 -10.49 10.23
N SER A 384 -8.84 -11.68 9.81
CA SER A 384 -7.79 -12.46 10.45
C SER A 384 -6.84 -13.03 9.40
N PHE A 385 -5.59 -13.26 9.79
CA PHE A 385 -4.57 -13.82 8.92
C PHE A 385 -4.17 -15.20 9.44
N ASP A 386 -4.56 -16.24 8.70
CA ASP A 386 -4.20 -17.62 8.97
C ASP A 386 -3.14 -18.16 7.99
N ASP A 387 -2.94 -17.46 6.87
CA ASP A 387 -1.97 -17.76 5.84
C ASP A 387 -0.82 -16.75 5.85
N SER A 388 0.43 -17.25 5.96
CA SER A 388 1.64 -16.42 6.03
C SER A 388 1.89 -15.63 4.74
N GLU A 389 1.52 -16.18 3.58
CA GLU A 389 1.69 -15.48 2.30
C GLU A 389 0.68 -14.34 2.17
N ILE A 390 -0.59 -14.56 2.54
CA ILE A 390 -1.60 -13.49 2.55
C ILE A 390 -1.21 -12.38 3.53
N TYR A 391 -0.68 -12.77 4.70
CA TYR A 391 -0.18 -11.83 5.69
C TYR A 391 0.98 -10.98 5.12
N GLY A 392 1.96 -11.62 4.51
CA GLY A 392 3.07 -10.94 3.83
C GLY A 392 2.59 -10.00 2.72
N TYR A 393 1.66 -10.48 1.90
CA TYR A 393 1.09 -9.71 0.81
C TYR A 393 0.38 -8.44 1.29
N CYS A 394 -0.46 -8.55 2.30
CA CYS A 394 -1.30 -7.43 2.73
C CYS A 394 -0.59 -6.44 3.66
N ILE A 395 0.36 -6.90 4.46
CA ILE A 395 0.97 -6.11 5.53
C ILE A 395 2.38 -5.64 5.19
N TYR A 396 3.27 -6.58 4.82
CA TYR A 396 4.67 -6.24 4.51
C TYR A 396 4.87 -5.80 3.05
N GLY A 397 4.06 -6.32 2.13
CA GLY A 397 4.13 -5.98 0.71
C GLY A 397 4.10 -4.48 0.45
N PRO A 398 3.10 -3.74 0.95
CA PRO A 398 3.03 -2.28 0.80
C PRO A 398 4.24 -1.52 1.35
N LEU A 399 4.76 -1.95 2.50
CA LEU A 399 5.91 -1.32 3.13
C LEU A 399 7.20 -1.53 2.34
N LEU A 400 7.46 -2.79 1.97
CA LEU A 400 8.71 -3.15 1.27
C LEU A 400 8.70 -2.68 -0.18
N GLU A 401 7.54 -2.68 -0.85
CA GLU A 401 7.38 -2.08 -2.17
C GLU A 401 7.83 -0.62 -2.17
N LYS A 402 7.34 0.19 -1.21
CA LYS A 402 7.70 1.60 -1.09
C LYS A 402 9.21 1.79 -0.91
N PHE A 403 9.83 1.03 0.00
CA PHE A 403 11.26 1.10 0.25
C PHE A 403 12.08 0.71 -0.98
N LEU A 404 11.74 -0.40 -1.63
CA LEU A 404 12.52 -0.93 -2.73
C LEU A 404 12.42 -0.08 -4.00
N ILE A 405 11.24 0.48 -4.30
CA ILE A 405 11.08 1.43 -5.41
C ILE A 405 11.80 2.74 -5.10
N TRP A 406 11.70 3.24 -3.87
CA TRP A 406 12.46 4.41 -3.44
C TRP A 406 13.98 4.18 -3.56
N LEU A 407 14.48 3.02 -3.13
CA LEU A 407 15.90 2.64 -3.26
C LEU A 407 16.31 2.59 -4.74
N TYR A 408 15.48 1.98 -5.59
CA TYR A 408 15.72 1.85 -7.02
C TYR A 408 15.98 3.20 -7.68
N TYR A 409 15.15 4.21 -7.42
CA TYR A 409 15.30 5.52 -8.04
C TYR A 409 16.38 6.37 -7.38
N ASN A 410 16.51 6.37 -6.06
CA ASN A 410 17.50 7.22 -5.37
C ASN A 410 18.92 6.74 -5.61
N SER A 411 19.18 5.44 -5.58
CA SER A 411 20.53 4.92 -5.85
C SER A 411 21.00 5.24 -7.28
N ARG A 412 20.10 5.22 -8.26
CA ARG A 412 20.40 5.61 -9.64
C ARG A 412 20.64 7.11 -9.79
N LYS A 413 19.80 7.93 -9.17
CA LYS A 413 19.97 9.39 -9.13
C LYS A 413 21.32 9.78 -8.55
N ASP A 414 21.78 9.05 -7.54
CA ASP A 414 23.08 9.29 -6.89
C ASP A 414 24.26 8.67 -7.65
N GLY A 415 24.02 7.97 -8.76
CA GLY A 415 25.06 7.36 -9.59
C GLY A 415 25.77 6.19 -8.90
N ILE A 416 25.04 5.42 -8.10
CA ILE A 416 25.60 4.25 -7.39
C ILE A 416 25.80 3.11 -8.37
N ASP A 417 27.06 2.64 -8.49
CA ASP A 417 27.43 1.52 -9.33
C ASP A 417 27.06 0.17 -8.69
N LYS A 418 27.22 0.04 -7.36
CA LYS A 418 26.95 -1.21 -6.65
C LYS A 418 26.29 -0.98 -5.29
N LEU A 419 25.21 -1.75 -5.03
CA LEU A 419 24.52 -1.78 -3.73
C LEU A 419 25.00 -2.97 -2.88
N LEU A 420 25.29 -2.69 -1.61
CA LEU A 420 25.73 -3.65 -0.60
C LEU A 420 24.60 -3.84 0.42
N PHE A 421 23.86 -4.94 0.31
CA PHE A 421 22.77 -5.27 1.25
C PHE A 421 23.36 -5.91 2.50
N PHE A 422 23.33 -5.22 3.60
CA PHE A 422 23.98 -5.66 4.84
C PHE A 422 23.24 -6.86 5.47
N ALA A 423 24.01 -7.86 5.86
CA ALA A 423 23.48 -8.99 6.60
C ALA A 423 23.02 -8.53 8.00
N ARG A 424 21.94 -9.05 8.53
CA ARG A 424 21.00 -10.09 8.09
C ARG A 424 19.78 -9.50 7.39
N ASP A 425 19.47 -8.24 7.66
CA ASP A 425 18.27 -7.53 7.19
C ASP A 425 18.23 -7.40 5.67
N GLY A 426 19.40 -7.34 5.03
CA GLY A 426 19.52 -7.28 3.58
C GLY A 426 19.18 -8.58 2.84
N TYR A 427 18.92 -9.71 3.52
CA TYR A 427 18.77 -11.01 2.85
C TYR A 427 17.56 -11.08 1.90
N PHE A 428 16.39 -10.72 2.39
CA PHE A 428 15.20 -10.64 1.53
C PHE A 428 15.21 -9.37 0.69
N LEU A 429 15.70 -8.25 1.23
CA LEU A 429 15.76 -6.98 0.50
C LEU A 429 16.59 -7.09 -0.78
N GLU A 430 17.70 -7.83 -0.77
CA GLU A 430 18.53 -8.09 -1.97
C GLU A 430 17.75 -8.85 -3.03
N LYS A 431 17.06 -9.91 -2.64
CA LYS A 431 16.27 -10.76 -3.56
C LYS A 431 15.09 -10.02 -4.14
N ASP A 432 14.40 -9.24 -3.31
CA ASP A 432 13.22 -8.48 -3.70
C ASP A 432 13.62 -7.27 -4.56
N TYR A 433 14.79 -6.66 -4.28
CA TYR A 433 15.36 -5.61 -5.13
C TYR A 433 15.67 -6.09 -6.54
N LYS A 434 16.18 -7.33 -6.67
CA LYS A 434 16.37 -7.96 -7.98
C LYS A 434 15.08 -7.97 -8.78
N ILE A 435 13.96 -8.35 -8.15
CA ILE A 435 12.65 -8.41 -8.80
C ILE A 435 12.19 -7.01 -9.22
N VAL A 436 12.35 -6.02 -8.35
CA VAL A 436 12.03 -4.62 -8.66
C VAL A 436 12.87 -4.11 -9.83
N SER A 437 14.18 -4.39 -9.82
CA SER A 437 15.09 -4.00 -10.89
C SER A 437 14.73 -4.64 -12.23
N GLU A 438 14.38 -5.93 -12.24
CA GLU A 438 13.92 -6.64 -13.45
C GLU A 438 12.58 -6.10 -13.99
N LEU A 439 11.66 -5.75 -13.09
CA LEU A 439 10.34 -5.24 -13.48
C LEU A 439 10.40 -3.80 -14.00
N LEU A 440 11.21 -2.94 -13.40
CA LEU A 440 11.29 -1.53 -13.77
C LEU A 440 12.26 -1.28 -14.92
N ASP A 441 13.24 -2.13 -15.13
CA ASP A 441 14.31 -2.10 -16.14
C ASP A 441 14.35 -0.85 -17.03
N ASP A 442 15.16 0.12 -16.64
CA ASP A 442 15.39 1.38 -17.36
C ASP A 442 16.69 1.38 -18.18
N GLY A 443 17.37 0.23 -18.27
CA GLY A 443 18.64 0.05 -18.94
C GLY A 443 19.86 0.55 -18.15
N TYR A 444 19.69 1.09 -16.94
CA TYR A 444 20.79 1.45 -16.06
C TYR A 444 21.43 0.20 -15.46
N LYS A 445 22.74 0.06 -15.67
CA LYS A 445 23.51 -1.06 -15.12
C LYS A 445 23.96 -0.72 -13.71
N GLN A 446 23.38 -1.41 -12.74
CA GLN A 446 23.75 -1.34 -11.33
C GLN A 446 23.90 -2.75 -10.79
N ASP A 447 25.04 -3.02 -10.17
CA ASP A 447 25.27 -4.27 -9.47
C ASP A 447 24.78 -4.23 -8.02
N TRP A 448 24.61 -5.41 -7.43
CA TRP A 448 24.31 -5.55 -6.01
C TRP A 448 24.78 -6.89 -5.48
N CYS A 449 25.02 -6.94 -4.17
CA CYS A 449 25.29 -8.19 -3.48
C CYS A 449 24.80 -8.15 -2.03
N TYR A 450 24.53 -9.33 -1.48
CA TYR A 450 24.35 -9.51 -0.05
C TYR A 450 25.72 -9.53 0.63
N LEU A 451 26.01 -8.54 1.47
CA LEU A 451 27.30 -8.41 2.13
C LEU A 451 27.27 -9.00 3.54
N PRO A 452 28.03 -10.06 3.84
CA PRO A 452 28.23 -10.55 5.18
C PRO A 452 28.89 -9.51 6.08
N ILE A 453 28.12 -8.94 6.99
CA ILE A 453 28.57 -7.94 7.96
C ILE A 453 27.77 -8.10 9.25
N SER A 454 28.39 -7.88 10.39
CA SER A 454 27.73 -7.74 11.67
C SER A 454 28.52 -6.72 12.51
N ARG A 455 27.89 -6.15 13.53
CA ARG A 455 28.61 -5.24 14.44
C ARG A 455 29.87 -5.91 15.01
N ARG A 456 29.76 -7.17 15.45
CA ARG A 456 30.89 -7.90 15.99
C ARG A 456 32.03 -8.05 14.97
N LEU A 457 31.71 -8.54 13.78
CA LEU A 457 32.68 -8.75 12.69
C LEU A 457 33.38 -7.44 12.31
N ILE A 458 32.59 -6.39 12.03
CA ILE A 458 33.19 -5.15 11.53
C ILE A 458 34.01 -4.41 12.60
N TYR A 459 33.66 -4.54 13.89
CA TYR A 459 34.46 -4.00 14.97
C TYR A 459 35.80 -4.69 15.10
N MET A 460 35.79 -6.00 15.15
CA MET A 460 37.03 -6.78 15.24
C MET A 460 37.93 -6.48 14.04
N ALA A 461 37.38 -6.52 12.84
CA ALA A 461 38.14 -6.23 11.64
C ALA A 461 38.68 -4.78 11.57
N SER A 462 37.99 -3.83 12.20
CA SER A 462 38.40 -2.39 12.19
C SER A 462 39.29 -2.00 13.35
N MET A 463 39.49 -2.89 14.34
CA MET A 463 40.25 -2.60 15.55
C MET A 463 41.74 -2.46 15.26
N GLU A 464 42.33 -1.28 15.49
CA GLU A 464 43.74 -0.97 15.20
C GLU A 464 44.61 -0.78 16.44
N ASN A 465 44.00 -0.36 17.53
CA ASN A 465 44.72 0.00 18.75
C ASN A 465 43.81 -0.17 19.99
N GLU A 466 44.36 0.08 21.17
CA GLU A 466 43.68 -0.10 22.44
C GLU A 466 42.51 0.87 22.69
N GLU A 467 42.55 2.04 22.08
CA GLU A 467 41.45 3.00 22.21
C GLU A 467 40.16 2.42 21.61
N ASP A 468 40.27 1.53 20.62
CA ASP A 468 39.14 0.87 20.00
C ASP A 468 38.42 -0.10 20.98
N PHE A 469 39.08 -0.56 22.06
CA PHE A 469 38.42 -1.34 23.13
C PHE A 469 37.33 -0.55 23.84
N LYS A 470 37.52 0.76 24.04
CA LYS A 470 36.52 1.63 24.69
C LYS A 470 35.19 1.56 23.98
N ILE A 471 35.23 1.53 22.67
CA ILE A 471 34.04 1.50 21.83
C ILE A 471 33.30 0.15 21.99
N VAL A 472 34.04 -0.95 21.98
CA VAL A 472 33.43 -2.31 22.09
C VAL A 472 32.75 -2.53 23.43
N VAL A 473 33.30 -1.98 24.55
CA VAL A 473 32.72 -2.12 25.88
C VAL A 473 31.50 -1.24 26.12
N GLU A 474 31.28 -0.24 25.31
CA GLU A 474 30.10 0.63 25.39
C GLU A 474 28.83 -0.01 24.79
N PHE A 475 29.00 -1.14 24.05
CA PHE A 475 27.82 -1.85 23.51
C PHE A 475 27.05 -2.58 24.61
N PRO A 476 25.72 -2.45 24.61
CA PRO A 476 24.89 -3.16 25.57
C PRO A 476 25.17 -4.68 25.55
N TYR A 477 25.41 -5.22 26.72
CA TYR A 477 25.54 -6.66 26.94
C TYR A 477 25.17 -6.98 28.40
N VAL A 478 24.38 -8.01 28.57
CA VAL A 478 24.02 -8.54 29.90
C VAL A 478 24.29 -10.04 29.91
N GLY A 479 25.14 -10.50 30.76
CA GLY A 479 25.52 -11.92 30.88
C GLY A 479 26.76 -12.12 31.74
N THR A 480 27.42 -13.26 31.63
CA THR A 480 28.68 -13.49 32.34
C THR A 480 29.88 -12.85 31.62
N PHE A 481 30.95 -12.54 32.34
CA PHE A 481 32.16 -12.03 31.71
C PHE A 481 32.81 -13.05 30.76
N ALA A 482 32.73 -14.33 31.06
CA ALA A 482 33.23 -15.37 30.15
C ALA A 482 32.46 -15.41 28.84
N ASP A 483 31.11 -15.34 28.90
CA ASP A 483 30.28 -15.28 27.72
C ASP A 483 30.51 -13.98 26.91
N TYR A 484 30.72 -12.85 27.61
CA TYR A 484 31.10 -11.59 26.99
C TYR A 484 32.39 -11.72 26.16
N MET A 485 33.46 -12.25 26.76
CA MET A 485 34.75 -12.45 26.09
C MET A 485 34.63 -13.39 24.88
N LYS A 486 33.83 -14.45 25.02
CA LYS A 486 33.58 -15.39 23.92
C LYS A 486 32.74 -14.73 22.78
N SER A 487 31.69 -14.04 23.14
CA SER A 487 30.79 -13.43 22.14
C SER A 487 31.41 -12.24 21.40
N ARG A 488 32.21 -11.42 22.10
CA ARG A 488 32.81 -10.20 21.53
C ARG A 488 34.14 -10.45 20.81
N PHE A 489 35.00 -11.29 21.39
CA PHE A 489 36.39 -11.44 20.98
C PHE A 489 36.78 -12.84 20.54
N GLU A 490 35.89 -13.83 20.57
CA GLU A 490 36.18 -15.26 20.33
C GLU A 490 37.18 -15.86 21.33
N ILE A 491 37.38 -15.23 22.49
CA ILE A 491 38.37 -15.63 23.48
C ILE A 491 37.70 -16.42 24.60
N ALA A 492 38.18 -17.66 24.80
CA ALA A 492 37.85 -18.38 25.99
C ALA A 492 38.69 -17.83 27.19
N VAL A 493 38.01 -17.49 28.27
CA VAL A 493 38.66 -17.04 29.50
C VAL A 493 39.29 -18.25 30.18
N THR A 494 40.60 -18.22 30.37
CA THR A 494 41.38 -19.28 31.02
C THR A 494 41.80 -18.90 32.46
N ASP A 495 42.28 -19.85 33.23
CA ASP A 495 42.45 -19.94 34.67
C ASP A 495 42.99 -18.72 35.45
N THR A 496 43.61 -17.72 34.84
CA THR A 496 44.24 -16.61 35.57
C THR A 496 43.26 -15.57 36.13
N THR A 497 42.01 -15.61 35.66
CA THR A 497 40.95 -14.68 36.07
C THR A 497 39.66 -15.39 36.45
N ALA A 498 39.74 -16.63 36.93
CA ALA A 498 38.59 -17.47 37.28
C ALA A 498 37.57 -16.79 38.22
N GLN A 499 38.01 -15.85 39.04
CA GLN A 499 37.15 -15.08 39.94
C GLN A 499 36.13 -14.20 39.23
N TYR A 500 36.31 -13.90 37.92
CA TYR A 500 35.40 -13.05 37.14
C TYR A 500 34.55 -13.86 36.13
N ASN A 501 34.86 -15.13 35.89
CA ASN A 501 34.23 -15.93 34.85
C ASN A 501 32.70 -15.98 34.95
N ASP A 502 32.20 -16.23 36.16
CA ASP A 502 30.76 -16.33 36.46
C ASP A 502 30.14 -15.00 36.90
N MET A 503 30.93 -13.92 36.87
CA MET A 503 30.47 -12.62 37.29
C MET A 503 29.46 -12.08 36.25
N HIS A 504 28.25 -11.80 36.71
CA HIS A 504 27.22 -11.14 35.91
C HIS A 504 27.60 -9.67 35.71
N ILE A 505 27.67 -9.27 34.43
CA ILE A 505 27.99 -7.90 34.03
C ILE A 505 26.84 -7.27 33.25
N ASN A 506 26.71 -5.97 33.37
CA ASN A 506 25.94 -5.11 32.48
C ASN A 506 26.95 -4.15 31.85
N ALA A 507 27.27 -4.37 30.56
CA ALA A 507 28.37 -3.66 29.92
C ALA A 507 28.22 -2.12 29.96
N VAL A 508 27.01 -1.59 29.84
CA VAL A 508 26.77 -0.13 29.91
C VAL A 508 27.11 0.45 31.29
N GLY A 509 26.77 -0.27 32.39
CA GLY A 509 27.08 0.16 33.76
C GLY A 509 28.49 -0.19 34.20
N ASP A 510 29.08 -1.25 33.68
CA ASP A 510 30.34 -1.84 34.12
C ASP A 510 31.52 -1.53 33.19
N SER A 511 31.37 -0.66 32.21
CA SER A 511 32.36 -0.42 31.14
C SER A 511 33.79 -0.19 31.68
N HIS A 512 33.94 0.60 32.73
CA HIS A 512 35.24 0.85 33.37
C HIS A 512 35.88 -0.44 33.97
N ASN A 513 35.09 -1.29 34.61
CA ASN A 513 35.57 -2.55 35.17
C ASN A 513 35.91 -3.55 34.05
N ILE A 514 35.07 -3.64 33.02
CA ILE A 514 35.29 -4.51 31.85
C ILE A 514 36.61 -4.14 31.18
N LEU A 515 36.92 -2.86 30.97
CA LEU A 515 38.20 -2.40 30.46
C LEU A 515 39.41 -2.91 31.26
N LYS A 516 39.29 -2.98 32.61
CA LYS A 516 40.34 -3.57 33.46
C LYS A 516 40.41 -5.08 33.30
N TRP A 517 39.29 -5.77 33.24
CA TRP A 517 39.23 -7.23 33.16
C TRP A 517 39.70 -7.78 31.83
N ILE A 518 39.58 -7.04 30.75
CA ILE A 518 40.07 -7.44 29.42
C ILE A 518 41.57 -7.20 29.21
N GLN A 519 42.23 -6.36 30.05
CA GLN A 519 43.66 -6.05 29.93
C GLN A 519 44.58 -7.25 29.84
N PRO A 520 44.41 -8.34 30.63
CA PRO A 520 45.24 -9.55 30.50
C PRO A 520 45.10 -10.24 29.12
N TYR A 521 44.03 -10.00 28.38
CA TYR A 521 43.74 -10.62 27.09
C TYR A 521 44.05 -9.72 25.91
N LYS A 522 44.53 -8.52 26.13
CA LYS A 522 44.77 -7.47 25.15
C LYS A 522 45.56 -7.95 23.93
N GLU A 523 46.72 -8.57 24.16
CA GLU A 523 47.57 -9.06 23.05
C GLU A 523 46.86 -10.11 22.21
N LYS A 524 46.10 -10.99 22.85
CA LYS A 524 45.32 -12.03 22.19
C LYS A 524 44.16 -11.42 21.40
N ILE A 525 43.47 -10.42 21.95
CA ILE A 525 42.40 -9.70 21.23
C ILE A 525 42.97 -9.03 20.00
N MET A 526 44.13 -8.36 20.09
CA MET A 526 44.75 -7.69 18.94
C MET A 526 45.24 -8.66 17.88
N GLN A 527 45.71 -9.87 18.26
CA GLN A 527 46.06 -10.90 17.31
C GLN A 527 44.84 -11.43 16.54
N GLU A 528 43.76 -11.72 17.24
CA GLU A 528 42.49 -12.15 16.62
C GLU A 528 41.94 -11.05 15.71
N ALA A 529 41.93 -9.81 16.18
CA ALA A 529 41.48 -8.66 15.37
C ALA A 529 42.27 -8.50 14.08
N LYS A 530 43.60 -8.67 14.13
CA LYS A 530 44.46 -8.64 12.94
C LYS A 530 44.12 -9.76 11.96
N ALA A 531 43.95 -11.00 12.47
CA ALA A 531 43.60 -12.14 11.63
C ALA A 531 42.22 -11.99 10.96
N GLU A 532 41.23 -11.54 11.74
CA GLU A 532 39.90 -11.27 11.21
C GLU A 532 39.90 -10.12 10.17
N ARG A 533 40.72 -9.08 10.38
CA ARG A 533 40.90 -8.00 9.40
C ARG A 533 41.46 -8.53 8.09
N GLU A 534 42.54 -9.30 8.12
CA GLU A 534 43.17 -9.86 6.93
C GLU A 534 42.19 -10.74 6.15
N ASN A 535 41.46 -11.60 6.84
CA ASN A 535 40.43 -12.46 6.24
C ASN A 535 39.28 -11.65 5.63
N TYR A 536 38.79 -10.64 6.35
CA TYR A 536 37.64 -9.87 5.88
C TYR A 536 38.00 -8.92 4.75
N ILE A 537 39.18 -8.31 4.76
CA ILE A 537 39.66 -7.51 3.61
C ILE A 537 39.80 -8.40 2.36
N LYS A 538 40.39 -9.59 2.51
CA LYS A 538 40.47 -10.53 1.42
C LYS A 538 39.09 -10.95 0.88
N TYR A 539 38.15 -11.16 1.76
CA TYR A 539 36.76 -11.45 1.37
C TYR A 539 36.14 -10.28 0.60
N LEU A 540 36.28 -9.04 1.09
CA LEU A 540 35.74 -7.84 0.45
C LEU A 540 36.35 -7.60 -0.95
N GLU A 541 37.64 -7.94 -1.16
CA GLU A 541 38.30 -7.77 -2.45
C GLU A 541 37.94 -8.85 -3.47
N ILE A 542 37.62 -10.08 -3.02
CA ILE A 542 37.35 -11.24 -3.89
C ILE A 542 35.83 -11.46 -4.05
N ASP A 543 35.14 -11.67 -2.95
CA ASP A 543 33.73 -12.08 -2.94
C ASP A 543 32.78 -10.88 -2.71
N GLY A 544 33.20 -9.89 -1.95
CA GLY A 544 32.48 -8.63 -1.75
C GLY A 544 32.67 -7.64 -2.89
N ASP A 545 33.69 -7.88 -3.75
CA ASP A 545 33.99 -7.13 -4.97
C ASP A 545 33.99 -5.60 -4.75
N MET A 546 34.70 -5.15 -3.69
CA MET A 546 34.85 -3.72 -3.40
C MET A 546 36.10 -3.14 -4.09
N GLN A 547 35.89 -2.50 -5.22
CA GLN A 547 36.93 -1.86 -6.05
C GLN A 547 36.95 -0.34 -5.80
N LYS A 548 38.14 0.27 -5.85
CA LYS A 548 38.29 1.72 -5.54
C LYS A 548 37.66 2.65 -6.57
N ASP A 549 37.40 2.17 -7.76
CA ASP A 549 36.89 2.98 -8.87
C ASP A 549 35.36 2.98 -8.97
N LEU A 550 34.65 2.25 -8.09
CA LEU A 550 33.19 2.17 -8.05
C LEU A 550 32.59 3.02 -6.92
N THR A 551 31.39 3.50 -7.16
CA THR A 551 30.55 4.18 -6.13
C THR A 551 29.62 3.15 -5.47
N TYR A 552 29.62 3.14 -4.13
CA TYR A 552 28.88 2.15 -3.35
C TYR A 552 27.74 2.74 -2.56
N GLY A 553 26.59 2.07 -2.64
CA GLY A 553 25.47 2.28 -1.73
C GLY A 553 25.38 1.13 -0.71
N THR A 554 25.13 1.45 0.56
CA THR A 554 24.86 0.45 1.60
C THR A 554 23.37 0.44 1.91
N VAL A 555 22.77 -0.75 2.01
CA VAL A 555 21.35 -0.94 2.29
C VAL A 555 21.18 -1.65 3.63
N ASP A 556 20.47 -1.01 4.54
CA ASP A 556 20.27 -1.50 5.90
C ASP A 556 18.87 -1.09 6.40
N LEU A 557 18.34 -1.78 7.43
CA LEU A 557 17.13 -1.34 8.10
C LEU A 557 17.34 0.02 8.76
N GLY A 558 18.50 0.20 9.41
CA GLY A 558 18.87 1.51 9.93
C GLY A 558 19.58 1.58 11.24
N TYR A 559 19.24 2.59 12.01
CA TYR A 559 19.64 3.12 13.30
C TYR A 559 20.80 4.12 13.24
N TYR A 560 22.01 3.69 13.63
CA TYR A 560 23.12 4.61 13.91
C TYR A 560 24.17 4.68 12.83
N GLY A 561 24.07 3.87 11.78
CA GLY A 561 25.03 3.82 10.68
C GLY A 561 26.39 3.20 11.06
N THR A 562 26.44 2.46 12.16
CA THR A 562 27.67 1.89 12.71
C THR A 562 28.39 0.97 11.72
N ASN A 563 27.67 0.04 11.07
CA ASN A 563 28.26 -0.87 10.09
C ASN A 563 28.85 -0.12 8.90
N GLN A 564 28.16 0.90 8.41
CA GLN A 564 28.63 1.73 7.30
C GLN A 564 29.89 2.50 7.68
N TYR A 565 29.92 3.14 8.85
CA TYR A 565 31.07 3.90 9.34
C TYR A 565 32.34 3.01 9.42
N TYR A 566 32.24 1.86 10.07
CA TYR A 566 33.41 0.97 10.23
C TYR A 566 33.81 0.29 8.91
N LEU A 567 32.89 0.02 8.00
CA LEU A 567 33.22 -0.46 6.65
C LEU A 567 34.03 0.60 5.89
N GLN A 568 33.63 1.88 5.94
CA GLN A 568 34.39 2.97 5.35
C GLN A 568 35.79 3.12 5.99
N ARG A 569 35.87 3.00 7.30
CA ARG A 569 37.15 3.06 8.04
C ARG A 569 38.07 1.91 7.61
N LEU A 570 37.55 0.69 7.51
CA LEU A 570 38.30 -0.50 7.15
C LEU A 570 38.82 -0.47 5.71
N THR A 571 37.98 -0.05 4.78
CA THR A 571 38.27 -0.09 3.34
C THR A 571 38.84 1.22 2.78
N ASN A 572 38.71 2.30 3.51
CA ASN A 572 38.94 3.66 3.05
C ASN A 572 38.15 4.03 1.77
N ILE A 573 36.98 3.42 1.59
CA ILE A 573 36.06 3.69 0.49
C ILE A 573 34.82 4.41 1.06
N LYS A 574 34.47 5.57 0.50
CA LYS A 574 33.24 6.28 0.88
C LYS A 574 32.03 5.56 0.31
N THR A 575 30.97 5.47 1.10
CA THR A 575 29.70 4.85 0.72
C THR A 575 28.53 5.78 1.04
N LYS A 576 27.40 5.60 0.37
CA LYS A 576 26.14 6.26 0.69
C LYS A 576 25.15 5.26 1.27
N GLY A 577 24.61 5.55 2.45
CA GLY A 577 23.63 4.69 3.13
C GLY A 577 22.21 4.93 2.61
N TYR A 578 21.43 3.86 2.45
CA TYR A 578 20.00 3.86 2.16
C TYR A 578 19.30 3.01 3.20
N CYS A 579 18.54 3.66 4.08
CA CYS A 579 17.92 3.01 5.22
C CYS A 579 16.42 3.23 5.28
N PHE A 580 15.70 2.35 5.97
CA PHE A 580 14.30 2.62 6.31
C PHE A 580 14.21 3.88 7.16
N TYR A 581 15.05 3.98 8.17
CA TYR A 581 15.17 5.16 9.03
C TYR A 581 16.58 5.22 9.63
N ALA A 582 17.00 6.41 10.07
CA ALA A 582 18.28 6.59 10.75
C ALA A 582 18.16 7.58 11.92
N CYS A 583 19.03 7.42 12.93
CA CYS A 583 19.19 8.37 14.01
C CYS A 583 20.12 9.50 13.52
N LEU A 584 19.53 10.57 13.04
CA LEU A 584 20.27 11.76 12.55
C LEU A 584 20.54 12.78 13.65
N SER A 585 20.42 12.40 14.94
CA SER A 585 20.76 13.24 16.08
C SER A 585 22.22 13.69 16.01
N LYS A 586 22.50 14.95 16.42
CA LYS A 586 23.87 15.45 16.55
C LYS A 586 24.72 14.68 17.56
N ASP A 587 24.08 13.93 18.45
CA ASP A 587 24.75 13.07 19.43
C ASP A 587 25.21 11.73 18.82
N ASN A 588 24.77 11.41 17.61
CA ASN A 588 25.22 10.21 16.91
C ASN A 588 26.56 10.52 16.21
N VAL A 589 27.66 10.14 16.86
CA VAL A 589 29.02 10.40 16.39
C VAL A 589 29.33 9.82 15.02
N TYR A 590 28.66 8.73 14.63
CA TYR A 590 28.89 8.08 13.33
C TYR A 590 28.29 8.88 12.17
N MET A 591 27.18 9.57 12.39
CA MET A 591 26.48 10.32 11.36
C MET A 591 27.24 11.55 10.83
N ASN A 592 28.27 12.01 11.59
CA ASN A 592 29.10 13.13 11.13
C ASN A 592 30.05 12.74 9.98
N ASP A 593 30.38 11.44 9.84
CA ASP A 593 31.38 10.92 8.90
C ASP A 593 30.79 10.08 7.78
N ILE A 594 29.47 9.85 7.78
CA ILE A 594 28.77 9.06 6.77
C ILE A 594 27.65 9.87 6.10
N SER A 595 27.32 9.49 4.86
CA SER A 595 26.16 10.01 4.13
C SER A 595 25.06 8.97 4.16
N VAL A 596 23.86 9.35 4.63
CA VAL A 596 22.70 8.44 4.73
C VAL A 596 21.44 9.14 4.24
N ASP A 597 20.68 8.47 3.37
CA ASP A 597 19.32 8.81 3.03
C ASP A 597 18.36 7.82 3.66
N THR A 598 17.18 8.29 4.04
CA THR A 598 16.15 7.45 4.69
C THR A 598 14.83 7.53 3.95
N CYS A 599 14.17 6.39 3.80
CA CYS A 599 12.85 6.31 3.17
C CYS A 599 11.73 6.83 4.10
N PHE A 600 11.79 6.48 5.38
CA PHE A 600 10.70 6.67 6.35
C PHE A 600 11.09 7.51 7.56
N GLN A 601 11.98 8.45 7.42
CA GLN A 601 12.35 9.33 8.53
C GLN A 601 11.24 10.34 8.82
N TYR A 602 11.03 10.62 10.12
CA TYR A 602 10.14 11.65 10.61
C TYR A 602 10.92 12.72 11.35
N GLY A 603 11.07 13.91 10.73
CA GLY A 603 11.68 15.11 11.32
C GLY A 603 13.16 14.96 11.75
N ASP A 604 13.75 16.08 12.19
CA ASP A 604 15.14 16.14 12.70
C ASP A 604 15.28 15.60 14.14
N ASP A 605 14.18 15.55 14.90
CA ASP A 605 14.12 15.04 16.26
C ASP A 605 13.73 13.57 16.25
N TYR A 606 14.77 12.75 16.37
CA TYR A 606 14.62 11.33 16.51
C TYR A 606 14.19 10.97 17.95
N THR A 607 12.94 11.22 18.27
CA THR A 607 12.34 10.65 19.47
C THR A 607 11.65 9.34 19.10
N ALA A 608 11.97 8.26 19.80
CA ALA A 608 11.35 6.94 19.64
C ALA A 608 9.82 6.98 19.69
N GLU A 609 9.27 8.00 20.29
CA GLU A 609 7.84 8.22 20.50
C GLU A 609 7.12 8.66 19.24
N LYS A 610 7.81 9.29 18.29
CA LYS A 610 7.20 9.89 17.09
C LYS A 610 7.32 9.04 15.80
N SER A 611 8.22 8.07 15.76
CA SER A 611 8.39 7.22 14.57
C SER A 611 7.70 5.87 14.72
N LEU A 612 6.63 5.63 13.96
CA LEU A 612 5.96 4.33 13.92
C LEU A 612 6.88 3.22 13.40
N VAL A 613 7.72 3.50 12.39
CA VAL A 613 8.68 2.51 11.87
C VAL A 613 9.62 2.09 12.99
N ARG A 614 10.11 3.02 13.80
CA ARG A 614 10.93 2.66 14.95
C ARG A 614 10.17 1.88 16.03
N LYS A 615 8.95 2.26 16.34
CA LYS A 615 8.11 1.50 17.30
C LYS A 615 7.89 0.06 16.83
N LYS A 616 7.86 -0.16 15.52
CA LYS A 616 7.64 -1.45 14.88
C LYS A 616 8.91 -2.06 14.25
N ASN A 617 10.10 -1.51 14.52
CA ASN A 617 11.34 -1.97 13.88
C ASN A 617 11.64 -3.45 14.12
N MET A 618 11.52 -3.94 15.37
CA MET A 618 11.72 -5.37 15.68
C MET A 618 10.74 -6.26 14.90
N TYR A 619 9.57 -5.75 14.66
CA TYR A 619 8.52 -6.37 13.91
C TYR A 619 8.91 -6.49 12.41
N ILE A 620 9.40 -5.41 11.82
CA ILE A 620 9.88 -5.38 10.43
C ILE A 620 11.11 -6.28 10.31
N GLU A 621 12.11 -6.08 11.18
CA GLU A 621 13.37 -6.82 11.22
C GLU A 621 13.17 -8.34 11.31
N THR A 622 12.16 -8.78 12.06
CA THR A 622 11.82 -10.20 12.21
C THR A 622 11.58 -10.90 10.87
N PHE A 623 10.92 -10.24 9.91
CA PHE A 623 10.54 -10.87 8.64
C PHE A 623 11.48 -10.57 7.48
N ILE A 624 12.42 -9.63 7.62
CA ILE A 624 13.43 -9.37 6.58
C ILE A 624 14.78 -10.05 6.84
N THR A 625 14.91 -10.72 7.97
CA THR A 625 16.15 -11.37 8.43
C THR A 625 16.55 -12.60 7.60
N ALA A 626 17.78 -13.07 7.79
CA ALA A 626 18.41 -14.18 7.06
C ALA A 626 18.14 -15.56 7.70
N PRO A 627 18.34 -16.66 6.95
CA PRO A 627 18.20 -18.02 7.48
C PRO A 627 19.31 -18.42 8.47
N GLN A 628 20.47 -17.75 8.42
CA GLN A 628 21.58 -18.02 9.33
C GLN A 628 21.52 -17.12 10.58
N GLY A 629 22.17 -17.56 11.65
CA GLY A 629 22.39 -16.74 12.84
C GLY A 629 23.32 -15.55 12.60
N MET A 630 23.66 -14.80 13.65
CA MET A 630 24.57 -13.65 13.55
C MET A 630 25.95 -14.11 13.02
N ILE A 631 26.50 -13.35 12.07
CA ILE A 631 27.83 -13.61 11.51
C ILE A 631 28.86 -13.21 12.56
N ARG A 632 29.72 -14.18 12.91
CA ARG A 632 30.78 -13.97 13.89
C ARG A 632 32.04 -13.46 13.23
N TYR A 633 32.55 -14.17 12.22
CA TYR A 633 33.74 -13.79 11.45
C TYR A 633 33.77 -14.50 10.09
N ILE A 634 34.67 -14.07 9.23
CA ILE A 634 35.03 -14.75 7.99
C ILE A 634 36.32 -15.53 8.25
N ASP A 635 36.31 -16.81 7.92
CA ASP A 635 37.50 -17.67 8.10
C ASP A 635 38.57 -17.42 7.02
N ASN A 636 39.71 -18.07 7.17
CA ASN A 636 40.87 -17.93 6.25
C ASN A 636 40.63 -18.48 4.83
N HIS A 637 39.51 -19.20 4.61
CA HIS A 637 39.09 -19.75 3.32
C HIS A 637 37.97 -18.90 2.69
N GLY A 638 37.54 -17.81 3.32
CA GLY A 638 36.42 -16.95 2.90
C GLY A 638 35.06 -17.49 3.37
N GLY A 639 35.02 -18.53 4.21
CA GLY A 639 33.79 -19.10 4.75
C GLY A 639 33.17 -18.20 5.85
N MET A 640 31.87 -18.01 5.77
CA MET A 640 31.10 -17.27 6.76
C MET A 640 30.83 -18.16 8.00
N VAL A 641 31.34 -17.77 9.16
CA VAL A 641 31.09 -18.45 10.44
C VAL A 641 29.98 -17.72 11.19
N CYS A 642 28.90 -18.42 11.48
CA CYS A 642 27.72 -17.87 12.13
C CYS A 642 27.51 -18.48 13.53
N GLU A 643 26.69 -17.84 14.33
CA GLU A 643 26.17 -18.45 15.56
C GLU A 643 25.30 -19.67 15.24
N SER A 644 25.14 -20.55 16.24
CA SER A 644 24.29 -21.73 16.11
C SER A 644 22.82 -21.36 15.92
N ASP A 645 22.10 -22.23 15.22
CA ASP A 645 20.68 -22.04 14.94
C ASP A 645 19.84 -21.93 16.20
N ARG A 646 18.91 -20.99 16.19
CA ARG A 646 17.92 -20.71 17.22
C ARG A 646 16.51 -20.88 16.66
N LYS A 647 15.48 -20.51 17.41
CA LYS A 647 14.08 -20.59 16.97
C LYS A 647 13.82 -19.72 15.75
N SER A 648 14.48 -18.56 15.64
CA SER A 648 14.37 -17.68 14.47
C SER A 648 14.71 -18.44 13.19
N GLN A 649 15.80 -19.21 13.17
CA GLN A 649 16.22 -20.03 12.04
C GLN A 649 15.31 -21.25 11.88
N LYS A 650 14.92 -21.90 12.97
CA LYS A 650 14.01 -23.05 12.94
C LYS A 650 12.65 -22.71 12.27
N TYR A 651 12.14 -21.52 12.47
CA TYR A 651 10.88 -21.05 11.89
C TYR A 651 11.06 -20.19 10.64
N PHE A 652 12.23 -20.21 10.04
CA PHE A 652 12.55 -19.40 8.86
C PHE A 652 11.62 -19.66 7.67
N HIS A 653 11.13 -20.89 7.49
CA HIS A 653 10.17 -21.24 6.45
C HIS A 653 8.86 -20.42 6.50
N ILE A 654 8.49 -19.89 7.68
CA ILE A 654 7.33 -18.98 7.83
C ILE A 654 7.70 -17.62 7.22
N LYS A 655 8.93 -17.14 7.47
CA LYS A 655 9.44 -15.88 6.94
C LYS A 655 9.55 -15.93 5.41
N GLU A 656 9.96 -17.06 4.86
CA GLU A 656 9.99 -17.29 3.40
C GLU A 656 8.57 -17.19 2.80
N LYS A 657 7.57 -17.80 3.45
CA LYS A 657 6.18 -17.68 2.99
C LYS A 657 5.67 -16.24 3.05
N VAL A 658 5.98 -15.52 4.13
CA VAL A 658 5.67 -14.08 4.23
C VAL A 658 6.32 -13.33 3.08
N ASN A 659 7.60 -13.59 2.79
CA ASN A 659 8.30 -12.94 1.67
C ASN A 659 7.73 -13.31 0.30
N CYS A 660 7.24 -14.53 0.10
CA CYS A 660 6.49 -14.87 -1.13
C CYS A 660 5.30 -13.93 -1.34
N GLY A 661 4.57 -13.64 -0.27
CA GLY A 661 3.47 -12.67 -0.30
C GLY A 661 3.94 -11.26 -0.66
N VAL A 662 5.04 -10.81 -0.07
CA VAL A 662 5.65 -9.50 -0.39
C VAL A 662 5.99 -9.40 -1.88
N VAL A 663 6.67 -10.39 -2.42
CA VAL A 663 7.06 -10.44 -3.84
C VAL A 663 5.84 -10.38 -4.76
N ASN A 664 4.78 -11.13 -4.42
CA ASN A 664 3.55 -11.14 -5.20
C ASN A 664 2.84 -9.76 -5.17
N PHE A 665 2.85 -9.08 -4.03
CA PHE A 665 2.32 -7.71 -3.94
C PHE A 665 3.14 -6.73 -4.80
N ILE A 666 4.46 -6.77 -4.70
CA ILE A 666 5.37 -5.91 -5.48
C ILE A 666 5.12 -6.09 -6.98
N ARG A 667 4.97 -7.33 -7.44
CA ARG A 667 4.65 -7.62 -8.85
C ARG A 667 3.30 -7.04 -9.28
N ASP A 668 2.27 -7.25 -8.47
CA ASP A 668 0.93 -6.72 -8.75
C ASP A 668 0.94 -5.19 -8.81
N TYR A 669 1.59 -4.53 -7.87
CA TYR A 669 1.68 -3.08 -7.81
C TYR A 669 2.46 -2.49 -9.00
N ILE A 670 3.66 -2.99 -9.25
CA ILE A 670 4.50 -2.50 -10.36
C ILE A 670 3.82 -2.74 -11.71
N ASN A 671 3.19 -3.90 -11.93
CA ASN A 671 2.47 -4.17 -13.20
C ASN A 671 1.36 -3.16 -13.49
N ILE A 672 0.67 -2.65 -12.46
CA ILE A 672 -0.36 -1.62 -12.61
C ILE A 672 0.28 -0.24 -12.83
N TYR A 673 1.33 0.09 -12.09
CA TYR A 673 1.85 1.45 -11.96
C TYR A 673 3.13 1.71 -12.77
N LYS A 674 3.71 0.68 -13.39
CA LYS A 674 5.00 0.73 -14.11
C LYS A 674 5.10 1.91 -15.10
N GLY A 675 4.07 2.17 -15.91
CA GLY A 675 4.08 3.26 -16.88
C GLY A 675 4.30 4.62 -16.23
N VAL A 676 3.68 4.85 -15.08
CA VAL A 676 3.84 6.09 -14.29
C VAL A 676 5.23 6.17 -13.68
N LEU A 677 5.69 5.07 -13.05
CA LEU A 677 7.00 5.00 -12.42
C LEU A 677 8.13 5.30 -13.41
N ALA A 678 8.11 4.68 -14.59
CA ALA A 678 9.12 4.87 -15.63
C ALA A 678 9.17 6.30 -16.20
N GLY A 679 8.03 7.01 -16.22
CA GLY A 679 7.92 8.36 -16.80
C GLY A 679 8.18 9.51 -15.83
N ASN A 680 8.01 9.30 -14.53
CA ASN A 680 7.98 10.36 -13.49
C ASN A 680 8.83 10.02 -12.26
N SER A 681 10.01 9.46 -12.45
CA SER A 681 10.89 9.04 -11.35
C SER A 681 11.22 10.17 -10.35
N GLU A 682 11.48 11.38 -10.83
CA GLU A 682 11.74 12.54 -9.95
C GLU A 682 10.52 12.96 -9.14
N GLU A 683 9.33 12.91 -9.73
CA GLU A 683 8.07 13.23 -9.05
C GLU A 683 7.74 12.18 -7.99
N TYR A 684 8.01 10.90 -8.27
CA TYR A 684 7.85 9.82 -7.29
C TYR A 684 8.79 10.00 -6.09
N ILE A 685 10.07 10.31 -6.33
CA ILE A 685 11.04 10.59 -5.26
C ILE A 685 10.58 11.78 -4.42
N LYS A 686 10.12 12.85 -5.06
CA LYS A 686 9.60 14.03 -4.38
C LYS A 686 8.36 13.69 -3.54
N LEU A 687 7.44 12.94 -4.09
CA LEU A 687 6.23 12.48 -3.38
C LEU A 687 6.60 11.68 -2.13
N MET A 688 7.59 10.80 -2.22
CA MET A 688 8.08 10.03 -1.07
C MET A 688 8.78 10.91 -0.03
N HIS A 689 9.51 11.93 -0.48
CA HIS A 689 10.14 12.91 0.42
C HIS A 689 9.09 13.76 1.16
N ASP A 690 8.11 14.28 0.44
CA ASP A 690 7.06 15.13 1.02
C ASP A 690 6.18 14.35 2.03
N ARG A 691 6.09 13.03 1.87
CA ARG A 691 5.37 12.14 2.81
C ARG A 691 6.13 11.83 4.10
N LYS A 692 7.44 12.07 4.17
CA LYS A 692 8.22 11.88 5.41
C LYS A 692 7.68 12.74 6.56
N GLU A 693 7.08 13.88 6.25
CA GLU A 693 6.57 14.84 7.24
C GLU A 693 5.20 14.47 7.82
N SER A 694 4.44 13.56 7.19
CA SER A 694 3.07 13.19 7.59
C SER A 694 2.85 11.69 7.73
N LEU A 695 3.77 10.98 8.36
CA LEU A 695 3.74 9.51 8.45
C LEU A 695 2.50 8.94 9.15
N GLU A 696 1.94 9.64 10.13
CA GLU A 696 0.72 9.21 10.84
C GLU A 696 -0.51 9.17 9.91
N ASP A 697 -0.50 9.95 8.84
CA ASP A 697 -1.55 9.98 7.82
C ASP A 697 -1.27 9.01 6.65
N ASN A 698 -0.28 8.13 6.75
CA ASN A 698 0.17 7.29 5.64
C ASN A 698 -0.46 5.89 5.69
N LEU A 699 -1.01 5.45 4.54
CA LEU A 699 -1.73 4.19 4.43
C LEU A 699 -0.91 2.97 4.88
N PHE A 700 0.33 2.80 4.39
CA PHE A 700 1.13 1.61 4.72
C PHE A 700 1.53 1.53 6.20
N TYR A 701 1.69 2.68 6.87
CA TYR A 701 1.86 2.74 8.31
C TYR A 701 0.66 2.22 9.07
N ASN A 702 -0.52 2.66 8.64
CA ASN A 702 -1.75 2.24 9.26
C ASN A 702 -2.09 0.79 8.92
N MET A 703 -1.68 0.28 7.77
CA MET A 703 -1.71 -1.14 7.46
C MET A 703 -0.84 -1.93 8.44
N LEU A 704 0.38 -1.49 8.69
CA LEU A 704 1.27 -2.11 9.67
C LEU A 704 0.72 -2.07 11.10
N ASN A 705 0.00 -1.00 11.48
CA ASN A 705 -0.67 -0.88 12.76
C ASN A 705 -1.94 -1.72 12.87
N SER A 706 -2.63 -1.95 11.77
CA SER A 706 -3.87 -2.73 11.72
C SER A 706 -3.64 -4.25 11.78
N MET A 707 -2.45 -4.68 12.20
CA MET A 707 -2.08 -6.07 12.38
C MET A 707 -2.93 -6.74 13.44
N CYS A 708 -4.14 -7.09 13.07
CA CYS A 708 -5.09 -7.75 13.94
C CYS A 708 -5.09 -9.26 13.68
N ASN A 709 -5.25 -10.02 14.75
CA ASN A 709 -5.62 -11.44 14.73
C ASN A 709 -4.81 -12.31 13.77
N ILE A 710 -3.58 -12.57 14.15
CA ILE A 710 -2.69 -13.50 13.46
C ILE A 710 -2.82 -14.89 14.08
N SER A 711 -2.74 -15.93 13.27
CA SER A 711 -2.74 -17.30 13.75
C SER A 711 -1.50 -17.61 14.59
N LYS A 712 -1.64 -18.62 15.49
CA LYS A 712 -0.51 -19.10 16.30
C LYS A 712 0.68 -19.58 15.46
N ASP A 713 0.44 -20.00 14.23
CA ASP A 713 1.50 -20.48 13.33
C ASP A 713 2.30 -19.32 12.74
N ILE A 714 1.65 -18.22 12.36
CA ILE A 714 2.35 -17.00 11.94
C ILE A 714 3.14 -16.42 13.11
N LEU A 715 2.58 -16.44 14.34
CA LEU A 715 3.27 -15.98 15.54
C LEU A 715 4.62 -16.66 15.80
N LYS A 716 4.81 -17.92 15.37
CA LYS A 716 6.12 -18.59 15.46
C LYS A 716 7.20 -17.89 14.62
N GLY A 717 6.81 -17.20 13.56
CA GLY A 717 7.73 -16.38 12.74
C GLY A 717 8.31 -15.17 13.48
N PHE A 718 7.67 -14.72 14.59
CA PHE A 718 8.09 -13.56 15.36
C PHE A 718 9.21 -13.82 16.38
N TYR A 719 9.83 -14.99 16.37
CA TYR A 719 11.06 -15.18 17.12
C TYR A 719 12.20 -14.36 16.48
N PHE A 720 12.86 -13.60 17.35
CA PHE A 720 13.91 -12.66 17.01
C PHE A 720 15.17 -12.91 17.86
N ASP A 721 16.33 -12.83 17.23
CA ASP A 721 17.62 -12.98 17.93
C ASP A 721 18.02 -11.65 18.53
N ASN A 722 17.88 -11.51 19.84
CA ASN A 722 18.28 -10.29 20.52
C ASN A 722 19.76 -10.34 20.95
N ASP A 723 20.60 -9.68 20.20
CA ASP A 723 22.05 -9.61 20.44
C ASP A 723 22.43 -8.76 21.66
N PHE A 724 21.51 -7.94 22.17
CA PHE A 724 21.75 -7.03 23.30
C PHE A 724 21.63 -7.69 24.66
N VAL A 725 20.98 -8.83 24.78
CA VAL A 725 20.71 -9.52 26.06
C VAL A 725 21.38 -10.88 26.07
N GLY A 726 22.68 -10.93 25.82
CA GLY A 726 23.46 -12.17 25.86
C GLY A 726 22.97 -13.25 24.89
N GLY A 727 22.42 -12.85 23.75
CA GLY A 727 21.92 -13.79 22.74
C GLY A 727 20.63 -14.52 23.14
N LYS A 728 19.81 -13.99 24.03
CA LYS A 728 18.51 -14.57 24.36
C LYS A 728 17.52 -14.29 23.25
N GLU A 729 16.85 -15.34 22.80
CA GLU A 729 15.70 -15.21 21.91
C GLU A 729 14.54 -14.57 22.65
N ILE A 730 13.91 -13.60 22.01
CA ILE A 730 12.64 -13.05 22.46
C ILE A 730 11.59 -13.28 21.37
N MET A 731 10.36 -13.54 21.80
CA MET A 731 9.22 -13.41 20.93
C MET A 731 8.80 -11.94 20.96
N VAL A 732 8.69 -11.32 19.79
CA VAL A 732 8.23 -9.93 19.72
C VAL A 732 6.77 -9.90 20.14
N GLU A 733 6.45 -9.17 21.22
CA GLU A 733 5.07 -8.94 21.62
C GLU A 733 4.39 -8.03 20.59
N ILE A 734 3.20 -8.44 20.16
CA ILE A 734 2.42 -7.82 19.07
C ILE A 734 1.47 -6.77 19.66
#